data_f5510524abee8a8897f70d1207a39e38
#
_entry.id   f5510524abee8a8897f70d1207a39e38
#
_cell.length_a   1.000
_cell.length_b   1.000
_cell.length_c   1.000
_cell.angle_alpha   90.00
_cell.angle_beta   90.00
_cell.angle_gamma   90.00
#
_symmetry.space_group_name_H-M   'P 1'
#
loop_
_entity.id
_entity.type
_entity.pdbx_description
1 polymer ?
#
loop_
_entity_poly.entity_id
_entity_poly.type
_entity_poly.pdbx_seq_one_letter_code
_entity_poly.pdbx_strand_id
1 'polypeptide(L)'
;MPPVVDEQRARIREDLSPELRGEVRCDPLTVALYSTDGSLYQIPPLAVIAPRDDEDLAKIMRYASQEKLPVFARGAGTGLAGDSLGAGLVLDFSRHFVELEALDDTRVRVQPGVVCSRLNAFLRPLGRYFAPDPSNARVTTLGSMLALDAGGSHSVRVGTTRDHVESLDVVLASGERLSLGRRRIANAPGDSLNAGGMPSSPNPASAHASSVSASAPATEAAPLADRLTSELAAVIEPFTPDIDRHQPRLLRNRCGYNLRGVLRNGWFDWPRLLVGSEGTLALFSGATLHTLPLPQHRGVVLLLFGQLDAALAGVQALRSHDVAACDLLDRRVLALACEGDLRFKPIIPADSEAALLVEHVGVTAAEVSHRLHAAVRAVSEVAGGNVLAHLAETDEEVDFLWSLPETVVPLLARLPGPVRPLPFVEDIAVPPEALREFLGAAQGVLRKHRVIASLYAHAAAGQVHLRPFLPPPTPQTAGQLDEIASDLYDLVARVGGTISGEHGTGLSRSGFVRQQYGEFHQVFEQIKQVCDPNWLLNPGKVVTDDRLLGTRNLRPAATPVTPLVPLQLNWTAEAAVEAAGRCNGCGGCRTREAETRMCPLFRAGLGEEATPRAKANVVRQMLTGELPPDVTRSTEF
;
A
#
# COMPACT_ATOMS: atom_id res chain seq x y z
N MET A 1 12.31 -11.57 27.87
CA MET A 1 11.94 -10.13 27.77
C MET A 1 12.20 -9.49 29.13
N PRO A 2 12.41 -8.17 29.23
CA PRO A 2 12.49 -7.52 30.52
C PRO A 2 11.13 -7.66 31.24
N PRO A 3 11.10 -7.92 32.55
CA PRO A 3 9.87 -8.12 33.33
C PRO A 3 8.86 -6.97 33.18
N VAL A 4 9.31 -5.75 32.95
CA VAL A 4 8.48 -4.57 32.74
C VAL A 4 7.56 -4.67 31.51
N VAL A 5 7.98 -5.33 30.42
CA VAL A 5 7.16 -5.49 29.21
C VAL A 5 6.04 -6.50 29.41
N ASP A 6 6.30 -7.57 30.15
CA ASP A 6 5.29 -8.60 30.43
C ASP A 6 4.24 -8.10 31.41
N GLU A 7 4.62 -7.28 32.41
CA GLU A 7 3.70 -6.58 33.30
C GLU A 7 2.80 -5.60 32.52
N GLN A 8 3.39 -4.84 31.59
CA GLN A 8 2.63 -3.91 30.74
C GLN A 8 1.61 -4.65 29.85
N ARG A 9 2.00 -5.78 29.26
CA ARG A 9 1.09 -6.64 28.47
C ARG A 9 -0.06 -7.20 29.30
N ALA A 10 0.24 -7.66 30.51
CA ALA A 10 -0.77 -8.17 31.43
C ALA A 10 -1.78 -7.08 31.76
N ARG A 11 -1.31 -5.88 32.10
CA ARG A 11 -2.16 -4.72 32.39
C ARG A 11 -3.04 -4.35 31.20
N ILE A 12 -2.49 -4.23 29.99
CA ILE A 12 -3.27 -3.93 28.78
C ILE A 12 -4.41 -4.94 28.59
N ARG A 13 -4.11 -6.23 28.80
CA ARG A 13 -5.13 -7.29 28.69
C ARG A 13 -6.19 -7.18 29.76
N GLU A 14 -5.81 -6.94 31.00
CA GLU A 14 -6.74 -6.81 32.13
C GLU A 14 -7.66 -5.60 31.99
N ASP A 15 -7.14 -4.47 31.54
CA ASP A 15 -7.89 -3.22 31.37
C ASP A 15 -8.84 -3.29 30.16
N LEU A 16 -8.36 -3.77 29.01
CA LEU A 16 -9.14 -3.68 27.76
C LEU A 16 -10.04 -4.89 27.49
N SER A 17 -9.68 -6.12 27.92
CA SER A 17 -10.50 -7.30 27.58
C SER A 17 -11.94 -7.24 28.11
N PRO A 18 -12.23 -6.72 29.31
CA PRO A 18 -13.61 -6.62 29.80
C PRO A 18 -14.39 -5.48 29.14
N GLU A 19 -13.71 -4.49 28.57
CA GLU A 19 -14.32 -3.29 27.99
C GLU A 19 -14.67 -3.43 26.50
N LEU A 20 -14.02 -4.33 25.79
CA LEU A 20 -14.15 -4.50 24.35
C LEU A 20 -15.01 -5.72 23.99
N ARG A 21 -15.72 -5.60 22.87
CA ARG A 21 -16.42 -6.72 22.22
C ARG A 21 -15.48 -7.54 21.34
N GLY A 22 -14.38 -6.93 20.93
CA GLY A 22 -13.32 -7.53 20.13
C GLY A 22 -12.35 -8.35 20.98
N GLU A 23 -11.24 -8.75 20.37
CA GLU A 23 -10.25 -9.60 20.99
C GLU A 23 -9.00 -8.80 21.35
N VAL A 24 -8.45 -9.04 22.55
CA VAL A 24 -7.16 -8.49 23.02
C VAL A 24 -6.21 -9.64 23.26
N ARG A 25 -5.12 -9.68 22.53
CA ARG A 25 -4.11 -10.74 22.57
C ARG A 25 -2.73 -10.16 22.87
N CYS A 26 -2.11 -10.66 23.93
CA CYS A 26 -0.78 -10.25 24.38
C CYS A 26 0.18 -11.44 24.52
N ASP A 27 -0.28 -12.65 24.15
CA ASP A 27 0.53 -13.87 24.25
C ASP A 27 1.77 -13.79 23.33
N PRO A 28 2.88 -14.41 23.74
CA PRO A 28 4.14 -14.32 23.00
C PRO A 28 4.05 -14.81 21.55
N LEU A 29 3.19 -15.81 21.27
CA LEU A 29 2.99 -16.34 19.92
C LEU A 29 2.33 -15.29 19.03
N THR A 30 1.23 -14.67 19.47
CA THR A 30 0.56 -13.60 18.74
C THR A 30 1.48 -12.42 18.50
N VAL A 31 2.23 -12.00 19.53
CA VAL A 31 3.24 -10.93 19.40
C VAL A 31 4.27 -11.27 18.33
N ALA A 32 4.76 -12.50 18.31
CA ALA A 32 5.71 -12.97 17.30
C ALA A 32 5.13 -12.93 15.88
N LEU A 33 3.87 -13.36 15.70
CA LEU A 33 3.19 -13.36 14.40
C LEU A 33 2.96 -11.96 13.84
N TYR A 34 2.66 -10.98 14.69
CA TYR A 34 2.39 -9.61 14.28
C TYR A 34 3.64 -8.70 14.32
N SER A 35 4.80 -9.23 14.70
CA SER A 35 6.07 -8.49 14.71
C SER A 35 6.62 -8.20 13.30
N THR A 36 6.08 -8.84 12.26
CA THR A 36 6.55 -8.72 10.88
C THR A 36 5.42 -8.43 9.91
N ASP A 37 5.74 -7.84 8.75
CA ASP A 37 4.88 -7.67 7.59
C ASP A 37 5.63 -8.07 6.29
N GLY A 38 5.29 -7.49 5.15
CA GLY A 38 6.00 -7.72 3.87
C GLY A 38 7.35 -7.00 3.77
N SER A 39 7.70 -6.15 4.73
CA SER A 39 8.92 -5.33 4.73
C SER A 39 10.13 -6.07 5.30
N LEU A 40 11.25 -5.34 5.35
CA LEU A 40 12.51 -5.79 5.94
C LEU A 40 12.54 -5.71 7.48
N TYR A 41 11.48 -5.20 8.10
CA TYR A 41 11.48 -4.84 9.52
C TYR A 41 10.84 -5.91 10.40
N GLN A 42 11.21 -5.86 11.69
CA GLN A 42 10.61 -6.68 12.73
C GLN A 42 10.53 -5.89 14.03
N ILE A 43 9.30 -5.62 14.49
CA ILE A 43 9.03 -4.88 15.72
C ILE A 43 7.94 -5.62 16.50
N PRO A 44 8.26 -6.22 17.66
CA PRO A 44 7.26 -6.87 18.50
C PRO A 44 6.27 -5.84 19.07
N PRO A 45 4.95 -6.00 18.85
CA PRO A 45 3.95 -5.14 19.48
C PRO A 45 3.80 -5.41 20.98
N LEU A 46 3.18 -4.50 21.71
CA LEU A 46 2.74 -4.71 23.09
C LEU A 46 1.51 -5.62 23.13
N ALA A 47 0.52 -5.30 22.31
CA ALA A 47 -0.72 -6.07 22.18
C ALA A 47 -1.20 -6.07 20.73
N VAL A 48 -1.98 -7.09 20.38
CA VAL A 48 -2.73 -7.17 19.14
C VAL A 48 -4.21 -7.16 19.49
N ILE A 49 -4.95 -6.22 18.93
CA ILE A 49 -6.36 -6.03 19.20
C ILE A 49 -7.14 -6.16 17.88
N ALA A 50 -8.15 -7.02 17.85
CA ALA A 50 -9.11 -7.08 16.75
C ALA A 50 -10.40 -6.40 17.19
N PRO A 51 -10.56 -5.07 16.95
CA PRO A 51 -11.75 -4.34 17.36
C PRO A 51 -12.98 -4.84 16.60
N ARG A 52 -14.12 -4.88 17.27
CA ARG A 52 -15.37 -5.39 16.69
C ARG A 52 -16.15 -4.34 15.91
N ASP A 53 -16.12 -3.11 16.41
CA ASP A 53 -16.89 -1.97 15.91
C ASP A 53 -16.24 -0.63 16.27
N ASP A 54 -16.88 0.47 15.86
CA ASP A 54 -16.40 1.84 16.10
C ASP A 54 -16.38 2.21 17.60
N GLU A 55 -17.20 1.55 18.43
CA GLU A 55 -17.21 1.77 19.87
C GLU A 55 -15.93 1.20 20.50
N ASP A 56 -15.53 0.00 20.08
CA ASP A 56 -14.25 -0.59 20.48
C ASP A 56 -13.08 0.32 20.08
N LEU A 57 -13.08 0.84 18.84
CA LEU A 57 -12.03 1.77 18.39
C LEU A 57 -11.95 3.01 19.26
N ALA A 58 -13.09 3.61 19.59
CA ALA A 58 -13.15 4.79 20.44
C ALA A 58 -12.62 4.51 21.86
N LYS A 59 -12.95 3.34 22.44
CA LYS A 59 -12.45 2.93 23.76
C LYS A 59 -10.96 2.69 23.73
N ILE A 60 -10.45 1.99 22.70
CA ILE A 60 -9.02 1.73 22.53
C ILE A 60 -8.24 3.05 22.41
N MET A 61 -8.74 4.01 21.62
CA MET A 61 -8.06 5.30 21.46
C MET A 61 -8.05 6.13 22.73
N ARG A 62 -9.15 6.14 23.51
CA ARG A 62 -9.18 6.80 24.83
C ARG A 62 -8.17 6.17 25.80
N TYR A 63 -8.13 4.84 25.87
CA TYR A 63 -7.14 4.12 26.68
C TYR A 63 -5.70 4.43 26.22
N ALA A 64 -5.44 4.35 24.91
CA ALA A 64 -4.14 4.66 24.35
C ALA A 64 -3.69 6.10 24.67
N SER A 65 -4.62 7.06 24.62
CA SER A 65 -4.35 8.45 24.98
C SER A 65 -4.02 8.64 26.48
N GLN A 66 -4.73 7.96 27.37
CA GLN A 66 -4.50 7.99 28.81
C GLN A 66 -3.16 7.36 29.20
N GLU A 67 -2.87 6.19 28.64
CA GLU A 67 -1.65 5.42 28.94
C GLU A 67 -0.45 5.83 28.03
N LYS A 68 -0.64 6.77 27.09
CA LYS A 68 0.38 7.23 26.11
C LYS A 68 0.96 6.10 25.29
N LEU A 69 0.11 5.18 24.86
CA LEU A 69 0.52 4.02 24.06
C LEU A 69 0.40 4.30 22.56
N PRO A 70 1.44 4.05 21.76
CA PRO A 70 1.36 4.14 20.31
C PRO A 70 0.36 3.14 19.72
N VAL A 71 -0.34 3.55 18.66
CA VAL A 71 -1.34 2.75 17.96
C VAL A 71 -0.97 2.61 16.49
N PHE A 72 -1.04 1.38 16.00
CA PHE A 72 -0.67 0.99 14.63
C PHE A 72 -1.83 0.24 13.98
N ALA A 73 -2.40 0.79 12.91
CA ALA A 73 -3.43 0.12 12.14
C ALA A 73 -2.82 -0.95 11.22
N ARG A 74 -3.50 -2.12 11.11
CA ARG A 74 -3.06 -3.21 10.27
C ARG A 74 -4.24 -3.84 9.51
N GLY A 75 -4.05 -3.99 8.20
CA GLY A 75 -4.91 -4.79 7.34
C GLY A 75 -4.32 -6.20 7.15
N ALA A 76 -4.00 -6.57 5.92
CA ALA A 76 -3.43 -7.88 5.62
C ALA A 76 -1.94 -8.03 6.00
N GLY A 77 -1.24 -6.97 6.43
CA GLY A 77 0.18 -6.99 6.77
C GLY A 77 1.07 -7.35 5.58
N THR A 78 0.80 -6.76 4.41
CA THR A 78 1.53 -6.99 3.16
C THR A 78 2.36 -5.79 2.73
N GLY A 79 2.33 -4.69 3.50
CA GLY A 79 3.09 -3.47 3.23
C GLY A 79 4.59 -3.75 3.15
N LEU A 80 5.27 -3.05 2.22
CA LEU A 80 6.70 -3.25 1.94
C LEU A 80 7.59 -2.21 2.65
N ALA A 81 7.01 -1.16 3.20
CA ALA A 81 7.73 -0.08 3.87
C ALA A 81 7.74 -0.17 5.41
N GLY A 82 7.01 -1.13 6.01
CA GLY A 82 6.91 -1.29 7.46
C GLY A 82 5.85 -0.38 8.11
N ASP A 83 4.82 -0.02 7.34
CA ASP A 83 3.78 0.93 7.74
C ASP A 83 2.97 0.45 8.95
N SER A 84 2.72 -0.86 9.04
CA SER A 84 1.86 -1.48 10.05
C SER A 84 2.61 -2.01 11.28
N LEU A 85 3.91 -1.71 11.42
CA LEU A 85 4.75 -2.23 12.51
C LEU A 85 5.04 -1.16 13.55
N GLY A 86 5.06 -1.56 14.82
CA GLY A 86 5.48 -0.69 15.91
C GLY A 86 5.34 -1.31 17.28
N ALA A 87 6.08 -0.76 18.25
CA ALA A 87 6.10 -1.18 19.64
C ALA A 87 4.94 -0.52 20.42
N GLY A 88 3.71 -0.94 20.14
CA GLY A 88 2.50 -0.42 20.76
C GLY A 88 1.30 -1.34 20.54
N LEU A 89 0.11 -0.77 20.44
CA LEU A 89 -1.13 -1.48 20.15
C LEU A 89 -1.30 -1.65 18.65
N VAL A 90 -1.25 -2.88 18.14
CA VAL A 90 -1.54 -3.18 16.74
C VAL A 90 -3.02 -3.52 16.61
N LEU A 91 -3.76 -2.75 15.78
CA LEU A 91 -5.18 -2.94 15.54
C LEU A 91 -5.40 -3.70 14.22
N ASP A 92 -5.89 -4.94 14.30
CA ASP A 92 -6.19 -5.77 13.13
C ASP A 92 -7.62 -5.56 12.65
N PHE A 93 -7.79 -4.76 11.61
CA PHE A 93 -9.09 -4.49 10.98
C PHE A 93 -9.60 -5.62 10.10
N SER A 94 -8.77 -6.60 9.75
CA SER A 94 -9.10 -7.62 8.76
C SER A 94 -10.12 -8.66 9.24
N ARG A 95 -10.40 -8.71 10.56
CA ARG A 95 -11.27 -9.73 11.17
C ARG A 95 -12.76 -9.35 11.18
N HIS A 96 -13.07 -8.13 11.62
CA HIS A 96 -14.45 -7.73 11.91
C HIS A 96 -14.96 -6.59 11.05
N PHE A 97 -14.11 -5.67 10.59
CA PHE A 97 -14.49 -4.55 9.74
C PHE A 97 -14.60 -4.96 8.26
N VAL A 98 -15.52 -5.86 7.95
CA VAL A 98 -15.60 -6.52 6.64
C VAL A 98 -16.97 -6.35 5.93
N GLU A 99 -17.78 -5.42 6.39
CA GLU A 99 -19.07 -5.10 5.78
C GLU A 99 -18.91 -4.22 4.54
N LEU A 100 -19.81 -4.41 3.57
CA LEU A 100 -19.90 -3.60 2.36
C LEU A 100 -21.36 -3.52 1.93
N GLU A 101 -21.79 -2.37 1.39
CA GLU A 101 -23.16 -2.09 1.01
C GLU A 101 -23.18 -1.14 -0.19
N ALA A 102 -23.97 -1.47 -1.24
CA ALA A 102 -24.24 -0.55 -2.33
C ALA A 102 -25.22 0.54 -1.85
N LEU A 103 -24.82 1.81 -1.96
CA LEU A 103 -25.68 2.94 -1.59
C LEU A 103 -26.60 3.34 -2.75
N ASP A 104 -26.06 3.30 -3.96
CA ASP A 104 -26.77 3.54 -5.22
C ASP A 104 -25.99 2.93 -6.40
N ASP A 105 -26.38 3.28 -7.63
CA ASP A 105 -25.78 2.75 -8.86
C ASP A 105 -24.27 3.12 -9.02
N THR A 106 -23.76 4.11 -8.27
CA THR A 106 -22.41 4.66 -8.45
C THR A 106 -21.57 4.63 -7.19
N ARG A 107 -22.18 4.40 -6.03
CA ARG A 107 -21.51 4.49 -4.72
C ARG A 107 -21.67 3.23 -3.90
N VAL A 108 -20.61 2.89 -3.19
CA VAL A 108 -20.56 1.78 -2.25
C VAL A 108 -19.98 2.25 -0.92
N ARG A 109 -20.57 1.82 0.19
CA ARG A 109 -19.99 1.95 1.53
C ARG A 109 -19.22 0.70 1.87
N VAL A 110 -18.02 0.88 2.42
CA VAL A 110 -17.11 -0.22 2.75
C VAL A 110 -16.47 -0.01 4.10
N GLN A 111 -16.19 -1.09 4.80
CA GLN A 111 -15.35 -1.10 5.98
C GLN A 111 -13.89 -1.42 5.62
N PRO A 112 -12.89 -0.97 6.43
CA PRO A 112 -11.47 -1.05 6.09
C PRO A 112 -10.90 -2.46 5.95
N GLY A 113 -11.48 -3.48 6.54
CA GLY A 113 -11.05 -4.88 6.41
C GLY A 113 -11.58 -5.60 5.16
N VAL A 114 -12.46 -4.97 4.37
CA VAL A 114 -12.91 -5.52 3.09
C VAL A 114 -11.71 -5.64 2.14
N VAL A 115 -11.56 -6.82 1.52
CA VAL A 115 -10.51 -7.07 0.52
C VAL A 115 -10.95 -6.53 -0.84
N CYS A 116 -10.03 -5.91 -1.59
CA CYS A 116 -10.31 -5.25 -2.87
C CYS A 116 -10.98 -6.20 -3.88
N SER A 117 -10.47 -7.43 -4.04
CA SER A 117 -11.10 -8.41 -4.96
C SER A 117 -12.52 -8.81 -4.52
N ARG A 118 -12.79 -8.86 -3.21
CA ARG A 118 -14.15 -9.10 -2.69
C ARG A 118 -15.10 -7.95 -3.03
N LEU A 119 -14.64 -6.70 -2.91
CA LEU A 119 -15.43 -5.55 -3.34
C LEU A 119 -15.76 -5.65 -4.85
N ASN A 120 -14.76 -5.94 -5.68
CA ASN A 120 -14.97 -6.06 -7.12
C ASN A 120 -15.85 -7.27 -7.51
N ALA A 121 -15.75 -8.38 -6.78
CA ALA A 121 -16.67 -9.51 -6.97
C ALA A 121 -18.12 -9.14 -6.63
N PHE A 122 -18.35 -8.30 -5.62
CA PHE A 122 -19.66 -7.77 -5.26
C PHE A 122 -20.21 -6.79 -6.31
N LEU A 123 -19.37 -5.93 -6.88
CA LEU A 123 -19.76 -4.89 -7.83
C LEU A 123 -19.95 -5.41 -9.27
N ARG A 124 -19.23 -6.47 -9.65
CA ARG A 124 -19.26 -7.02 -11.03
C ARG A 124 -20.68 -7.39 -11.52
N PRO A 125 -21.55 -8.07 -10.75
CA PRO A 125 -22.92 -8.34 -11.16
C PRO A 125 -23.77 -7.08 -11.39
N LEU A 126 -23.35 -5.94 -10.81
CA LEU A 126 -23.98 -4.63 -10.98
C LEU A 126 -23.43 -3.87 -12.21
N GLY A 127 -22.54 -4.50 -12.99
CA GLY A 127 -21.85 -3.87 -14.12
C GLY A 127 -20.84 -2.80 -13.70
N ARG A 128 -20.35 -2.86 -12.46
CA ARG A 128 -19.49 -1.83 -11.85
C ARG A 128 -18.20 -2.46 -11.30
N TYR A 129 -17.20 -1.60 -11.03
CA TYR A 129 -15.98 -1.97 -10.31
C TYR A 129 -15.38 -0.78 -9.57
N PHE A 130 -14.56 -1.08 -8.57
CA PHE A 130 -13.67 -0.13 -7.91
C PHE A 130 -12.34 -0.18 -8.66
N ALA A 131 -11.99 0.94 -9.28
CA ALA A 131 -11.00 0.98 -10.35
C ALA A 131 -9.52 0.88 -9.93
N PRO A 132 -9.07 1.38 -8.76
CA PRO A 132 -7.70 1.17 -8.31
C PRO A 132 -7.37 -0.32 -8.16
N ASP A 133 -6.25 -0.75 -8.75
CA ASP A 133 -5.90 -2.15 -8.98
C ASP A 133 -4.52 -2.52 -8.40
N PRO A 134 -4.33 -2.51 -7.07
CA PRO A 134 -3.06 -2.90 -6.48
C PRO A 134 -2.67 -4.33 -6.89
N SER A 135 -1.38 -4.57 -7.13
CA SER A 135 -0.86 -5.85 -7.62
C SER A 135 -1.26 -7.08 -6.79
N ASN A 136 -1.60 -6.89 -5.51
CA ASN A 136 -2.06 -7.94 -4.60
C ASN A 136 -3.52 -7.74 -4.16
N ALA A 137 -4.40 -7.27 -5.05
CA ALA A 137 -5.83 -6.99 -4.80
C ALA A 137 -6.58 -8.14 -4.12
N ARG A 138 -6.11 -9.40 -4.32
CA ARG A 138 -6.68 -10.62 -3.71
C ARG A 138 -6.56 -10.69 -2.18
N VAL A 139 -5.72 -9.83 -1.58
CA VAL A 139 -5.48 -9.82 -0.13
C VAL A 139 -5.42 -8.41 0.46
N THR A 140 -5.19 -7.39 -0.35
CA THR A 140 -5.13 -5.99 0.09
C THR A 140 -6.49 -5.53 0.58
N THR A 141 -6.53 -4.97 1.79
CA THR A 141 -7.75 -4.43 2.39
C THR A 141 -7.98 -2.98 1.98
N LEU A 142 -9.24 -2.55 1.94
CA LEU A 142 -9.61 -1.18 1.59
C LEU A 142 -8.99 -0.16 2.57
N GLY A 143 -8.88 -0.50 3.87
CA GLY A 143 -8.19 0.35 4.84
C GLY A 143 -6.72 0.57 4.50
N SER A 144 -6.01 -0.46 4.00
CA SER A 144 -4.64 -0.30 3.51
C SER A 144 -4.59 0.54 2.24
N MET A 145 -5.55 0.36 1.32
CA MET A 145 -5.64 1.18 0.09
C MET A 145 -5.90 2.66 0.41
N LEU A 146 -6.76 2.94 1.39
CA LEU A 146 -7.01 4.30 1.89
C LEU A 146 -5.77 4.89 2.57
N ALA A 147 -5.12 4.12 3.45
CA ALA A 147 -3.96 4.60 4.21
C ALA A 147 -2.76 4.93 3.32
N LEU A 148 -2.56 4.20 2.22
CA LEU A 148 -1.44 4.36 1.29
C LEU A 148 -1.82 5.11 0.01
N ASP A 149 -3.11 5.41 -0.22
CA ASP A 149 -3.62 5.89 -1.50
C ASP A 149 -3.17 4.97 -2.65
N ALA A 150 -3.44 3.68 -2.49
CA ALA A 150 -2.98 2.66 -3.40
C ALA A 150 -3.52 2.84 -4.82
N GLY A 151 -2.72 2.45 -5.78
CA GLY A 151 -3.05 2.39 -7.20
C GLY A 151 -2.68 1.04 -7.80
N GLY A 152 -2.30 1.02 -9.06
CA GLY A 152 -1.87 -0.14 -9.84
C GLY A 152 -1.53 0.28 -11.26
N SER A 153 -1.35 -0.68 -12.15
CA SER A 153 -0.98 -0.44 -13.55
C SER A 153 -1.94 0.52 -14.27
N HIS A 154 -3.22 0.47 -13.92
CA HIS A 154 -4.26 1.27 -14.57
C HIS A 154 -4.41 2.70 -14.02
N SER A 155 -3.62 3.10 -13.03
CA SER A 155 -3.74 4.44 -12.42
C SER A 155 -3.54 5.58 -13.42
N VAL A 156 -2.80 5.35 -14.51
CA VAL A 156 -2.63 6.35 -15.58
C VAL A 156 -3.97 6.76 -16.20
N ARG A 157 -4.96 5.87 -16.20
CA ARG A 157 -6.29 6.11 -16.73
C ARG A 157 -7.33 6.41 -15.65
N VAL A 158 -7.32 5.65 -14.55
CA VAL A 158 -8.39 5.68 -13.56
C VAL A 158 -8.05 6.45 -12.29
N GLY A 159 -6.82 6.95 -12.15
CA GLY A 159 -6.36 7.59 -10.92
C GLY A 159 -6.02 6.58 -9.82
N THR A 160 -6.04 7.04 -8.59
CA THR A 160 -5.69 6.25 -7.40
C THR A 160 -6.86 6.18 -6.43
N THR A 161 -6.74 5.48 -5.33
CA THR A 161 -7.80 5.34 -4.30
C THR A 161 -8.39 6.69 -3.90
N ARG A 162 -7.55 7.71 -3.72
CA ARG A 162 -7.92 9.07 -3.33
C ARG A 162 -8.92 9.74 -4.28
N ASP A 163 -8.86 9.42 -5.56
CA ASP A 163 -9.72 10.01 -6.57
C ASP A 163 -11.14 9.42 -6.56
N HIS A 164 -11.34 8.32 -5.82
CA HIS A 164 -12.60 7.59 -5.73
C HIS A 164 -13.27 7.67 -4.35
N VAL A 165 -12.73 8.45 -3.41
CA VAL A 165 -13.29 8.57 -2.06
C VAL A 165 -14.17 9.82 -1.93
N GLU A 166 -15.45 9.61 -1.60
CA GLU A 166 -16.41 10.69 -1.32
C GLU A 166 -16.32 11.16 0.14
N SER A 167 -16.29 10.19 1.07
CA SER A 167 -16.22 10.46 2.51
C SER A 167 -15.56 9.32 3.27
N LEU A 168 -15.08 9.64 4.47
CA LEU A 168 -14.45 8.72 5.40
C LEU A 168 -15.14 8.78 6.76
N ASP A 169 -15.41 7.61 7.33
CA ASP A 169 -15.73 7.49 8.74
C ASP A 169 -14.43 7.22 9.50
N VAL A 170 -14.12 8.02 10.50
CA VAL A 170 -12.84 8.00 11.19
C VAL A 170 -12.99 8.04 12.70
N VAL A 171 -11.99 7.49 13.40
CA VAL A 171 -11.78 7.67 14.83
C VAL A 171 -10.47 8.44 15.02
N LEU A 172 -10.55 9.58 15.73
CA LEU A 172 -9.42 10.44 16.01
C LEU A 172 -8.54 9.89 17.14
N ALA A 173 -7.36 10.49 17.33
CA ALA A 173 -6.44 10.15 18.41
C ALA A 173 -7.06 10.28 19.81
N SER A 174 -8.03 11.17 19.98
CA SER A 174 -8.79 11.41 21.22
C SER A 174 -9.96 10.43 21.43
N GLY A 175 -10.31 9.62 20.41
CA GLY A 175 -11.40 8.64 20.46
C GLY A 175 -12.74 9.16 19.96
N GLU A 176 -12.83 10.40 19.46
CA GLU A 176 -14.05 10.90 18.82
C GLU A 176 -14.22 10.28 17.44
N ARG A 177 -15.48 10.06 17.07
CA ARG A 177 -15.91 9.50 15.79
C ARG A 177 -16.46 10.60 14.90
N LEU A 178 -15.95 10.72 13.68
CA LEU A 178 -16.37 11.72 12.71
C LEU A 178 -16.64 11.08 11.34
N SER A 179 -17.61 11.64 10.61
CA SER A 179 -17.79 11.39 9.18
C SER A 179 -17.32 12.62 8.42
N LEU A 180 -16.28 12.45 7.60
CA LEU A 180 -15.51 13.52 6.98
C LEU A 180 -15.54 13.40 5.45
N GLY A 181 -16.22 14.34 4.82
CA GLY A 181 -16.21 14.56 3.38
C GLY A 181 -15.65 15.93 3.05
N ARG A 182 -16.09 16.51 1.95
CA ARG A 182 -15.75 17.88 1.58
C ARG A 182 -16.57 18.86 2.43
N ARG A 183 -15.90 19.82 3.10
CA ARG A 183 -16.52 20.81 3.99
C ARG A 183 -16.21 22.23 3.55
N ARG A 184 -17.17 23.15 3.75
CA ARG A 184 -16.94 24.57 3.55
C ARG A 184 -16.13 25.15 4.71
N ILE A 185 -15.15 26.00 4.40
CA ILE A 185 -14.36 26.69 5.40
C ILE A 185 -15.19 27.89 5.89
N ALA A 186 -15.40 27.98 7.20
CA ALA A 186 -16.08 29.13 7.80
C ALA A 186 -15.25 30.40 7.52
N ASN A 187 -15.92 31.50 7.13
CA ASN A 187 -15.30 32.79 6.83
C ASN A 187 -14.35 32.81 5.59
N ALA A 188 -14.49 31.90 4.63
CA ALA A 188 -13.73 31.98 3.40
C ALA A 188 -14.06 33.30 2.64
N PRO A 189 -13.05 33.97 2.00
CA PRO A 189 -13.30 35.17 1.20
C PRO A 189 -14.36 34.87 0.13
N GLY A 190 -15.50 35.53 0.20
CA GLY A 190 -16.68 35.31 -0.68
C GLY A 190 -18.01 35.19 0.07
N ASP A 191 -18.01 35.03 1.39
CA ASP A 191 -19.25 34.91 2.19
C ASP A 191 -20.02 36.25 2.32
N SER A 192 -19.43 37.39 1.95
CA SER A 192 -20.07 38.70 2.06
C SER A 192 -21.03 39.05 0.90
N LEU A 193 -21.19 38.21 -0.12
CA LEU A 193 -22.00 38.52 -1.31
C LEU A 193 -23.38 37.81 -1.35
N ASN A 194 -23.73 36.95 -0.41
CA ASN A 194 -25.01 36.24 -0.41
C ASN A 194 -25.84 36.34 0.89
N ALA A 195 -25.76 37.46 1.59
CA ALA A 195 -26.68 37.79 2.68
C ALA A 195 -27.95 38.48 2.19
N GLY A 196 -28.42 38.19 1.02
CA GLY A 196 -29.60 38.80 0.42
C GLY A 196 -30.33 37.90 -0.54
N GLY A 197 -31.32 37.18 -0.06
CA GLY A 197 -32.55 36.97 -0.74
C GLY A 197 -32.83 35.72 -1.53
N MET A 198 -33.88 35.18 -1.22
CA MET A 198 -35.00 34.48 -1.84
C MET A 198 -35.08 32.98 -1.61
N PRO A 199 -36.22 32.51 -1.08
CA PRO A 199 -36.46 31.10 -0.82
C PRO A 199 -36.88 30.40 -2.11
N SER A 200 -36.15 29.36 -2.49
CA SER A 200 -36.57 28.40 -3.51
C SER A 200 -37.51 27.37 -2.91
N SER A 201 -38.65 27.18 -3.53
CA SER A 201 -39.74 26.27 -3.21
C SER A 201 -39.31 24.79 -3.08
N PRO A 202 -39.98 24.00 -2.21
CA PRO A 202 -39.71 22.58 -2.04
C PRO A 202 -40.34 21.77 -3.18
N ASN A 203 -39.57 20.86 -3.76
CA ASN A 203 -40.07 19.82 -4.64
C ASN A 203 -40.39 18.55 -3.81
N PRO A 204 -41.63 18.06 -3.77
CA PRO A 204 -42.01 16.92 -2.97
C PRO A 204 -41.96 15.64 -3.82
N ALA A 205 -40.97 14.79 -3.67
CA ALA A 205 -41.08 13.35 -3.96
C ALA A 205 -39.85 12.58 -3.49
N SER A 206 -39.96 11.93 -2.38
CA SER A 206 -39.75 10.49 -2.11
C SER A 206 -39.45 10.24 -0.63
N ALA A 207 -40.52 10.02 0.11
CA ALA A 207 -40.44 9.42 1.43
C ALA A 207 -40.46 7.89 1.26
N HIS A 208 -39.35 7.25 1.60
CA HIS A 208 -39.30 5.92 2.22
C HIS A 208 -37.94 5.77 2.90
N ALA A 209 -37.91 6.20 4.16
CA ALA A 209 -36.81 5.92 5.07
C ALA A 209 -37.09 4.61 5.78
N SER A 210 -36.28 3.60 5.48
CA SER A 210 -36.17 2.40 6.32
C SER A 210 -35.17 2.71 7.44
N SER A 211 -35.63 2.64 8.66
CA SER A 211 -34.87 2.85 9.89
C SER A 211 -33.80 1.76 10.07
N VAL A 212 -32.54 2.15 10.03
CA VAL A 212 -31.41 1.36 10.52
C VAL A 212 -30.68 2.19 11.58
N SER A 213 -30.56 1.58 12.74
CA SER A 213 -29.93 1.91 14.01
C SER A 213 -29.07 3.16 14.10
N ALA A 214 -29.43 3.98 15.07
CA ALA A 214 -28.80 5.22 15.51
C ALA A 214 -27.31 5.10 15.81
N SER A 215 -26.50 5.75 14.99
CA SER A 215 -25.17 6.23 15.37
C SER A 215 -25.32 7.41 16.35
N ALA A 216 -24.33 7.57 17.25
CA ALA A 216 -24.23 8.56 18.32
C ALA A 216 -24.65 10.00 17.96
N PRO A 217 -24.90 10.86 18.94
CA PRO A 217 -25.59 12.15 18.76
C PRO A 217 -24.84 13.06 17.77
N ALA A 218 -25.49 13.35 16.65
CA ALA A 218 -25.00 14.19 15.57
C ALA A 218 -24.71 15.65 15.97
N THR A 219 -25.05 16.05 17.19
CA THR A 219 -24.98 17.43 17.64
C THR A 219 -23.62 17.90 18.13
N GLU A 220 -22.73 17.00 18.60
CA GLU A 220 -21.40 17.38 19.11
C GLU A 220 -20.29 17.14 18.06
N ALA A 221 -20.48 16.23 17.14
CA ALA A 221 -19.50 15.86 16.11
C ALA A 221 -19.34 16.96 15.03
N ALA A 222 -20.39 17.68 14.68
CA ALA A 222 -20.33 18.72 13.66
C ALA A 222 -19.46 19.94 14.08
N PRO A 223 -19.59 20.49 15.30
CA PRO A 223 -18.73 21.57 15.77
C PRO A 223 -17.24 21.19 15.84
N LEU A 224 -16.91 19.94 16.21
CA LEU A 224 -15.53 19.46 16.23
C LEU A 224 -14.93 19.38 14.83
N ALA A 225 -15.67 18.80 13.88
CA ALA A 225 -15.22 18.70 12.49
C ALA A 225 -15.01 20.10 11.85
N ASP A 226 -15.89 21.07 12.14
CA ASP A 226 -15.76 22.43 11.63
C ASP A 226 -14.56 23.17 12.27
N ARG A 227 -14.32 22.97 13.55
CA ARG A 227 -13.13 23.49 14.24
C ARG A 227 -11.85 22.94 13.63
N LEU A 228 -11.72 21.62 13.53
CA LEU A 228 -10.55 20.98 12.92
C LEU A 228 -10.36 21.41 11.46
N THR A 229 -11.46 21.57 10.71
CA THR A 229 -11.41 22.08 9.34
C THR A 229 -10.80 23.48 9.29
N SER A 230 -11.21 24.37 10.19
CA SER A 230 -10.71 25.74 10.25
C SER A 230 -9.24 25.78 10.69
N GLU A 231 -8.86 24.99 11.69
CA GLU A 231 -7.49 24.89 12.18
C GLU A 231 -6.54 24.36 11.09
N LEU A 232 -6.90 23.29 10.40
CA LEU A 232 -6.08 22.72 9.30
C LEU A 232 -6.05 23.64 8.08
N ALA A 233 -7.17 24.33 7.77
CA ALA A 233 -7.17 25.32 6.71
C ALA A 233 -6.19 26.46 7.00
N ALA A 234 -6.18 26.97 8.25
CA ALA A 234 -5.24 28.00 8.67
C ALA A 234 -3.76 27.55 8.62
N VAL A 235 -3.48 26.27 8.88
CA VAL A 235 -2.15 25.67 8.73
C VAL A 235 -1.72 25.59 7.26
N ILE A 236 -2.62 25.16 6.36
CA ILE A 236 -2.28 24.86 4.95
C ILE A 236 -2.33 26.13 4.09
N GLU A 237 -3.24 27.08 4.34
CA GLU A 237 -3.50 28.24 3.49
C GLU A 237 -2.26 29.08 3.19
N PRO A 238 -1.36 29.39 4.17
CA PRO A 238 -0.14 30.15 3.90
C PRO A 238 0.81 29.49 2.91
N PHE A 239 0.77 28.17 2.82
CA PHE A 239 1.63 27.36 1.95
C PHE A 239 1.00 27.00 0.60
N THR A 240 -0.28 27.34 0.38
CA THR A 240 -0.99 27.01 -0.87
C THR A 240 -0.24 27.45 -2.14
N PRO A 241 0.38 28.63 -2.22
CA PRO A 241 1.14 29.02 -3.40
C PRO A 241 2.39 28.15 -3.65
N ASP A 242 2.94 27.58 -2.60
CA ASP A 242 4.17 26.80 -2.63
C ASP A 242 3.94 25.28 -2.77
N ILE A 243 2.72 24.78 -2.57
CA ILE A 243 2.41 23.35 -2.70
C ILE A 243 2.87 22.83 -4.05
N ASP A 244 2.54 23.53 -5.14
CA ASP A 244 2.90 23.14 -6.50
C ASP A 244 4.41 23.21 -6.79
N ARG A 245 5.14 23.99 -6.00
CA ARG A 245 6.59 24.13 -6.11
C ARG A 245 7.33 23.01 -5.36
N HIS A 246 6.83 22.62 -4.19
CA HIS A 246 7.49 21.65 -3.31
C HIS A 246 7.02 20.21 -3.54
N GLN A 247 5.74 20.01 -3.89
CA GLN A 247 5.23 18.67 -4.18
C GLN A 247 5.37 18.34 -5.66
N PRO A 248 6.08 17.25 -6.03
CA PRO A 248 6.22 16.81 -7.42
C PRO A 248 4.87 16.68 -8.13
N ARG A 249 4.77 17.17 -9.37
CA ARG A 249 3.54 17.06 -10.20
C ARG A 249 3.47 15.70 -10.87
N LEU A 250 3.42 14.66 -10.07
CA LEU A 250 3.33 13.28 -10.50
C LEU A 250 1.93 12.73 -10.25
N LEU A 251 1.52 11.78 -11.06
CA LEU A 251 0.30 11.01 -10.82
C LEU A 251 0.41 10.26 -9.49
N ARG A 252 1.62 9.78 -9.18
CA ARG A 252 1.94 9.00 -7.99
C ARG A 252 2.95 9.72 -7.13
N ASN A 253 2.51 10.18 -5.97
CA ASN A 253 3.37 10.76 -4.94
C ASN A 253 2.80 10.44 -3.56
N ARG A 254 3.46 9.55 -2.85
CA ARG A 254 3.09 9.08 -1.49
C ARG A 254 4.19 9.39 -0.49
N CYS A 255 5.06 10.33 -0.81
CA CYS A 255 6.04 10.87 0.13
C CYS A 255 5.40 12.04 0.88
N GLY A 256 5.23 11.91 2.19
CA GLY A 256 4.57 12.92 3.00
C GLY A 256 3.04 13.03 2.77
N TYR A 257 2.41 14.04 3.33
CA TYR A 257 0.99 14.32 3.07
C TYR A 257 0.81 15.04 1.73
N ASN A 258 -0.03 14.49 0.88
CA ASN A 258 -0.33 15.12 -0.41
C ASN A 258 -1.36 16.25 -0.23
N LEU A 259 -0.91 17.50 -0.22
CA LEU A 259 -1.75 18.67 0.04
C LEU A 259 -2.46 19.23 -1.21
N ARG A 260 -2.16 18.67 -2.40
CA ARG A 260 -2.81 19.13 -3.63
C ARG A 260 -4.30 18.93 -3.61
N GLY A 261 -5.03 20.04 -3.83
CA GLY A 261 -6.49 20.05 -3.90
C GLY A 261 -7.19 19.84 -2.56
N VAL A 262 -6.46 19.83 -1.43
CA VAL A 262 -7.06 19.82 -0.08
C VAL A 262 -7.83 21.11 0.16
N LEU A 263 -7.24 22.27 -0.18
CA LEU A 263 -7.89 23.57 -0.17
C LEU A 263 -8.23 24.02 -1.58
N ARG A 264 -9.51 24.26 -1.87
CA ARG A 264 -9.94 24.77 -3.17
C ARG A 264 -11.24 25.54 -3.09
N ASN A 265 -11.22 26.81 -3.54
CA ASN A 265 -12.43 27.65 -3.68
C ASN A 265 -13.28 27.74 -2.37
N GLY A 266 -12.64 27.92 -1.22
CA GLY A 266 -13.32 28.00 0.08
C GLY A 266 -13.81 26.67 0.64
N TRP A 267 -13.38 25.56 0.07
CA TRP A 267 -13.67 24.22 0.54
C TRP A 267 -12.42 23.51 1.01
N PHE A 268 -12.57 22.70 2.06
CA PHE A 268 -11.60 21.75 2.57
C PHE A 268 -12.03 20.33 2.20
N ASP A 269 -11.17 19.57 1.57
CA ASP A 269 -11.42 18.21 1.13
C ASP A 269 -10.68 17.22 2.05
N TRP A 270 -11.41 16.71 3.05
CA TRP A 270 -10.86 15.77 4.04
C TRP A 270 -10.37 14.46 3.43
N PRO A 271 -11.10 13.78 2.54
CA PRO A 271 -10.58 12.61 1.84
C PRO A 271 -9.23 12.86 1.18
N ARG A 272 -9.04 14.04 0.57
CA ARG A 272 -7.77 14.38 -0.06
C ARG A 272 -6.62 14.57 0.92
N LEU A 273 -6.86 14.91 2.17
CA LEU A 273 -5.83 14.97 3.19
C LEU A 273 -5.56 13.61 3.83
N LEU A 274 -6.62 12.85 4.14
CA LEU A 274 -6.52 11.65 4.96
C LEU A 274 -6.10 10.42 4.16
N VAL A 275 -6.52 10.30 2.88
CA VAL A 275 -6.10 9.20 2.01
C VAL A 275 -4.63 9.37 1.64
N GLY A 276 -3.82 8.37 1.99
CA GLY A 276 -2.36 8.42 1.88
C GLY A 276 -1.64 8.95 3.12
N SER A 277 -2.33 9.09 4.26
CA SER A 277 -1.72 9.55 5.53
C SER A 277 -1.04 8.44 6.35
N GLU A 278 -1.01 7.22 5.86
CA GLU A 278 -0.34 6.07 6.51
C GLU A 278 -0.83 5.79 7.95
N GLY A 279 -2.12 6.12 8.23
CA GLY A 279 -2.69 5.95 9.56
C GLY A 279 -2.08 6.86 10.64
N THR A 280 -1.45 7.97 10.24
CA THR A 280 -0.82 8.93 11.17
C THR A 280 -1.76 10.04 11.62
N LEU A 281 -2.88 10.29 10.93
CA LEU A 281 -3.81 11.39 11.20
C LEU A 281 -5.13 10.93 11.82
N ALA A 282 -5.62 9.75 11.45
CA ALA A 282 -6.84 9.14 11.97
C ALA A 282 -6.85 7.63 11.69
N LEU A 283 -7.70 6.88 12.40
CA LEU A 283 -8.06 5.51 12.08
C LEU A 283 -9.31 5.50 11.19
N PHE A 284 -9.29 4.76 10.09
CA PHE A 284 -10.46 4.60 9.22
C PHE A 284 -11.36 3.48 9.75
N SER A 285 -12.65 3.75 9.91
CA SER A 285 -13.67 2.77 10.28
C SER A 285 -14.65 2.49 9.14
N GLY A 286 -14.73 3.40 8.15
CA GLY A 286 -15.55 3.25 6.96
C GLY A 286 -15.16 4.24 5.86
N ALA A 287 -15.63 3.96 4.65
CA ALA A 287 -15.50 4.88 3.51
C ALA A 287 -16.69 4.76 2.56
N THR A 288 -17.09 5.87 1.97
CA THR A 288 -17.97 5.89 0.79
C THR A 288 -17.12 6.07 -0.44
N LEU A 289 -17.21 5.12 -1.38
CA LEU A 289 -16.38 5.07 -2.57
C LEU A 289 -17.24 5.23 -3.83
N HIS A 290 -16.71 5.96 -4.81
CA HIS A 290 -17.24 5.98 -6.17
C HIS A 290 -16.74 4.78 -6.96
N THR A 291 -17.64 4.19 -7.75
CA THR A 291 -17.35 3.06 -8.63
C THR A 291 -17.43 3.50 -10.09
N LEU A 292 -16.76 2.80 -10.98
CA LEU A 292 -16.81 3.03 -12.42
C LEU A 292 -17.58 1.89 -13.12
N PRO A 293 -18.16 2.15 -14.32
CA PRO A 293 -18.72 1.10 -15.14
C PRO A 293 -17.60 0.17 -15.62
N LEU A 294 -17.86 -1.14 -15.67
CA LEU A 294 -16.93 -2.10 -16.24
C LEU A 294 -16.58 -1.73 -17.69
N PRO A 295 -15.30 -1.80 -18.10
CA PRO A 295 -14.93 -1.68 -19.50
C PRO A 295 -15.69 -2.71 -20.35
N GLN A 296 -16.25 -2.30 -21.47
CA GLN A 296 -17.00 -3.21 -22.34
C GLN A 296 -16.07 -4.14 -23.11
N HIS A 297 -14.94 -3.59 -23.57
CA HIS A 297 -13.89 -4.32 -24.26
C HIS A 297 -12.53 -3.89 -23.76
N ARG A 298 -11.63 -4.83 -23.64
CA ARG A 298 -10.23 -4.63 -23.27
C ARG A 298 -9.34 -5.48 -24.17
N GLY A 299 -8.11 -5.00 -24.40
CA GLY A 299 -7.12 -5.75 -25.15
C GLY A 299 -5.72 -5.34 -24.72
N VAL A 300 -4.79 -6.27 -24.84
CA VAL A 300 -3.41 -6.12 -24.42
C VAL A 300 -2.46 -6.46 -25.54
N VAL A 301 -1.36 -5.74 -25.65
CA VAL A 301 -0.23 -6.14 -26.48
C VAL A 301 1.02 -6.27 -25.61
N LEU A 302 1.72 -7.41 -25.75
CA LEU A 302 3.07 -7.61 -25.22
C LEU A 302 4.08 -7.29 -26.34
N LEU A 303 4.85 -6.22 -26.15
CA LEU A 303 5.90 -5.77 -27.07
C LEU A 303 7.25 -6.17 -26.50
N LEU A 304 8.06 -6.90 -27.28
CA LEU A 304 9.34 -7.46 -26.86
C LEU A 304 10.50 -6.78 -27.59
N PHE A 305 11.56 -6.47 -26.84
CA PHE A 305 12.70 -5.67 -27.31
C PHE A 305 14.03 -6.37 -26.99
N GLY A 306 14.96 -6.31 -27.93
CA GLY A 306 16.34 -6.72 -27.73
C GLY A 306 17.20 -5.70 -26.96
N GLN A 307 16.66 -4.52 -26.60
CA GLN A 307 17.35 -3.48 -25.84
C GLN A 307 16.37 -2.71 -24.96
N LEU A 308 16.77 -2.42 -23.73
CA LEU A 308 15.97 -1.63 -22.78
C LEU A 308 15.70 -0.20 -23.31
N ASP A 309 16.70 0.41 -23.95
CA ASP A 309 16.57 1.77 -24.51
C ASP A 309 15.49 1.87 -25.58
N ALA A 310 15.29 0.81 -26.38
CA ALA A 310 14.23 0.75 -27.38
C ALA A 310 12.83 0.68 -26.71
N ALA A 311 12.71 -0.11 -25.64
CA ALA A 311 11.48 -0.14 -24.86
C ALA A 311 11.17 1.23 -24.22
N LEU A 312 12.16 1.92 -23.68
CA LEU A 312 11.99 3.27 -23.11
C LEU A 312 11.60 4.33 -24.18
N ALA A 313 12.12 4.22 -25.41
CA ALA A 313 11.65 5.04 -26.53
C ALA A 313 10.18 4.73 -26.85
N GLY A 314 9.79 3.44 -26.82
CA GLY A 314 8.41 3.01 -26.98
C GLY A 314 7.47 3.60 -25.94
N VAL A 315 7.87 3.65 -24.68
CA VAL A 315 7.08 4.32 -23.61
C VAL A 315 6.79 5.78 -23.96
N GLN A 316 7.80 6.52 -24.46
CA GLN A 316 7.60 7.91 -24.83
C GLN A 316 6.64 8.07 -26.01
N ALA A 317 6.71 7.18 -27.00
CA ALA A 317 5.78 7.19 -28.13
C ALA A 317 4.33 6.92 -27.71
N LEU A 318 4.13 6.09 -26.69
CA LEU A 318 2.81 5.70 -26.19
C LEU A 318 2.11 6.78 -25.33
N ARG A 319 2.82 7.81 -24.88
CA ARG A 319 2.24 8.86 -24.01
C ARG A 319 1.02 9.58 -24.59
N SER A 320 0.91 9.66 -25.91
CA SER A 320 -0.21 10.28 -26.63
C SER A 320 -1.31 9.30 -27.05
N HIS A 321 -1.19 8.00 -26.70
CA HIS A 321 -2.06 6.94 -27.21
C HIS A 321 -3.22 6.53 -26.27
N ASP A 322 -3.53 7.30 -25.23
CA ASP A 322 -4.62 7.01 -24.28
C ASP A 322 -4.60 5.55 -23.79
N VAL A 323 -3.42 5.09 -23.34
CA VAL A 323 -3.25 3.74 -22.82
C VAL A 323 -4.01 3.58 -21.48
N ALA A 324 -4.60 2.41 -21.27
CA ALA A 324 -5.18 2.06 -19.98
C ALA A 324 -4.10 1.65 -18.97
N ALA A 325 -3.06 0.97 -19.44
CA ALA A 325 -1.86 0.63 -18.69
C ALA A 325 -0.66 0.51 -19.65
N CYS A 326 0.56 0.77 -19.14
CA CYS A 326 1.81 0.49 -19.86
C CYS A 326 2.88 0.16 -18.83
N ASP A 327 3.20 -1.13 -18.72
CA ASP A 327 4.17 -1.66 -17.77
C ASP A 327 5.44 -2.14 -18.48
N LEU A 328 6.59 -1.78 -17.92
CA LEU A 328 7.92 -2.18 -18.40
C LEU A 328 8.45 -3.34 -17.55
N LEU A 329 8.90 -4.38 -18.20
CA LEU A 329 9.49 -5.56 -17.58
C LEU A 329 10.93 -5.75 -18.11
N ASP A 330 11.88 -6.01 -17.21
CA ASP A 330 13.26 -6.29 -17.59
C ASP A 330 13.49 -7.78 -17.96
N ARG A 331 14.65 -8.07 -18.52
CA ARG A 331 15.08 -9.43 -18.91
C ARG A 331 14.94 -10.45 -17.78
N ARG A 332 15.23 -10.06 -16.52
CA ARG A 332 15.15 -10.97 -15.38
C ARG A 332 13.72 -11.36 -15.06
N VAL A 333 12.82 -10.38 -15.09
CA VAL A 333 11.39 -10.61 -14.93
C VAL A 333 10.86 -11.53 -16.02
N LEU A 334 11.27 -11.32 -17.28
CA LEU A 334 10.88 -12.17 -18.41
C LEU A 334 11.40 -13.60 -18.28
N ALA A 335 12.67 -13.77 -17.90
CA ALA A 335 13.26 -15.09 -17.68
C ALA A 335 12.53 -15.88 -16.58
N LEU A 336 12.26 -15.22 -15.44
CA LEU A 336 11.54 -15.83 -14.33
C LEU A 336 10.08 -16.17 -14.68
N ALA A 337 9.42 -15.36 -15.50
CA ALA A 337 8.09 -15.68 -15.99
C ALA A 337 8.09 -16.98 -16.81
N CYS A 338 9.07 -17.16 -17.71
CA CYS A 338 9.24 -18.38 -18.49
C CYS A 338 9.60 -19.62 -17.65
N GLU A 339 10.23 -19.43 -16.48
CA GLU A 339 10.50 -20.50 -15.52
C GLU A 339 9.25 -20.86 -14.70
N GLY A 340 8.45 -19.87 -14.34
CA GLY A 340 7.24 -20.01 -13.52
C GLY A 340 6.06 -20.59 -14.28
N ASP A 341 5.89 -20.18 -15.53
CA ASP A 341 4.84 -20.67 -16.42
C ASP A 341 5.42 -20.95 -17.83
N LEU A 342 5.48 -22.23 -18.18
CA LEU A 342 6.06 -22.68 -19.46
C LEU A 342 5.30 -22.16 -20.69
N ARG A 343 4.06 -21.69 -20.54
CA ARG A 343 3.28 -21.10 -21.64
C ARG A 343 3.87 -19.80 -22.16
N PHE A 344 4.71 -19.12 -21.37
CA PHE A 344 5.43 -17.92 -21.82
C PHE A 344 6.63 -18.22 -22.71
N LYS A 345 7.22 -19.44 -22.66
CA LYS A 345 8.41 -19.79 -23.46
C LYS A 345 8.25 -19.62 -24.98
N PRO A 346 7.13 -20.02 -25.61
CA PRO A 346 6.94 -19.79 -27.03
C PRO A 346 6.66 -18.34 -27.42
N ILE A 347 6.30 -17.49 -26.43
CA ILE A 347 5.93 -16.09 -26.65
C ILE A 347 7.14 -15.17 -26.45
N ILE A 348 8.00 -15.47 -25.46
CA ILE A 348 9.12 -14.62 -25.04
C ILE A 348 10.43 -15.24 -25.54
N PRO A 349 11.08 -14.70 -26.58
CA PRO A 349 12.40 -15.12 -27.00
C PRO A 349 13.45 -14.97 -25.89
N ALA A 350 14.43 -15.89 -25.86
CA ALA A 350 15.44 -15.92 -24.80
C ALA A 350 16.40 -14.71 -24.81
N ASP A 351 16.49 -14.01 -25.90
CA ASP A 351 17.31 -12.81 -26.13
C ASP A 351 16.54 -11.50 -25.86
N SER A 352 15.30 -11.58 -25.39
CA SER A 352 14.52 -10.40 -24.99
C SER A 352 15.14 -9.72 -23.77
N GLU A 353 15.53 -8.46 -23.93
CA GLU A 353 16.11 -7.64 -22.84
C GLU A 353 15.05 -6.84 -22.07
N ALA A 354 13.92 -6.51 -22.71
CA ALA A 354 12.80 -5.82 -22.09
C ALA A 354 11.48 -6.13 -22.79
N ALA A 355 10.37 -5.89 -22.08
CA ALA A 355 9.04 -5.91 -22.68
C ALA A 355 8.20 -4.73 -22.19
N LEU A 356 7.24 -4.31 -23.02
CA LEU A 356 6.12 -3.46 -22.62
C LEU A 356 4.82 -4.26 -22.67
N LEU A 357 4.07 -4.24 -21.58
CA LEU A 357 2.71 -4.76 -21.51
C LEU A 357 1.77 -3.56 -21.57
N VAL A 358 1.04 -3.41 -22.69
CA VAL A 358 0.22 -2.22 -22.98
C VAL A 358 -1.23 -2.62 -23.11
N GLU A 359 -2.11 -2.02 -22.30
CA GLU A 359 -3.55 -2.25 -22.36
C GLU A 359 -4.29 -1.06 -22.94
N HIS A 360 -5.28 -1.35 -23.77
CA HIS A 360 -6.31 -0.40 -24.21
C HIS A 360 -7.70 -0.93 -23.86
N VAL A 361 -8.61 0.00 -23.58
CA VAL A 361 -10.03 -0.29 -23.36
C VAL A 361 -10.87 0.55 -24.34
N GLY A 362 -12.06 0.07 -24.67
CA GLY A 362 -12.95 0.75 -25.61
C GLY A 362 -14.41 0.29 -25.50
N VAL A 363 -15.28 0.94 -26.26
CA VAL A 363 -16.70 0.61 -26.34
C VAL A 363 -16.97 -0.55 -27.28
N THR A 364 -16.08 -0.77 -28.28
CA THR A 364 -16.17 -1.89 -29.22
C THR A 364 -14.85 -2.63 -29.34
N ALA A 365 -14.92 -3.92 -29.68
CA ALA A 365 -13.73 -4.71 -29.94
C ALA A 365 -12.88 -4.15 -31.11
N ALA A 366 -13.54 -3.63 -32.16
CA ALA A 366 -12.86 -3.01 -33.29
C ALA A 366 -12.08 -1.75 -32.90
N GLU A 367 -12.60 -0.94 -31.98
CA GLU A 367 -11.90 0.23 -31.45
C GLU A 367 -10.65 -0.20 -30.67
N VAL A 368 -10.76 -1.20 -29.82
CA VAL A 368 -9.63 -1.73 -29.04
C VAL A 368 -8.56 -2.30 -29.97
N SER A 369 -8.92 -3.14 -30.92
CA SER A 369 -8.02 -3.70 -31.94
C SER A 369 -7.30 -2.59 -32.71
N HIS A 370 -8.01 -1.55 -33.17
CA HIS A 370 -7.41 -0.40 -33.84
C HIS A 370 -6.37 0.31 -32.96
N ARG A 371 -6.68 0.55 -31.66
CA ARG A 371 -5.77 1.19 -30.72
C ARG A 371 -4.52 0.35 -30.46
N LEU A 372 -4.66 -0.99 -30.29
CA LEU A 372 -3.53 -1.89 -30.15
C LEU A 372 -2.59 -1.85 -31.36
N HIS A 373 -3.15 -1.92 -32.58
CA HIS A 373 -2.34 -1.84 -33.80
C HIS A 373 -1.70 -0.45 -33.98
N ALA A 374 -2.35 0.63 -33.53
CA ALA A 374 -1.76 1.97 -33.55
C ALA A 374 -0.58 2.06 -32.57
N ALA A 375 -0.71 1.48 -31.38
CA ALA A 375 0.39 1.38 -30.40
C ALA A 375 1.59 0.60 -30.96
N VAL A 376 1.35 -0.56 -31.57
CA VAL A 376 2.41 -1.36 -32.23
C VAL A 376 3.15 -0.53 -33.28
N ARG A 377 2.43 0.18 -34.17
CA ARG A 377 3.04 1.03 -35.20
C ARG A 377 3.90 2.14 -34.60
N ALA A 378 3.33 2.90 -33.64
CA ALA A 378 4.03 4.01 -33.00
C ALA A 378 5.33 3.56 -32.31
N VAL A 379 5.30 2.41 -31.64
CA VAL A 379 6.49 1.85 -30.98
C VAL A 379 7.51 1.35 -32.00
N SER A 380 7.07 0.67 -33.07
CA SER A 380 7.95 0.15 -34.11
C SER A 380 8.71 1.27 -34.84
N GLU A 381 8.09 2.41 -35.06
CA GLU A 381 8.71 3.57 -35.70
C GLU A 381 9.90 4.13 -34.90
N VAL A 382 9.84 4.11 -33.56
CA VAL A 382 10.88 4.69 -32.68
C VAL A 382 11.89 3.68 -32.19
N ALA A 383 11.55 2.39 -32.18
CA ALA A 383 12.41 1.33 -31.65
C ALA A 383 13.61 0.97 -32.56
N GLY A 384 13.63 1.48 -33.81
CA GLY A 384 14.74 1.31 -34.74
C GLY A 384 14.99 -0.12 -35.22
N GLY A 385 14.02 -1.04 -35.08
CA GLY A 385 14.18 -2.44 -35.46
C GLY A 385 12.94 -3.29 -35.25
N ASN A 386 13.08 -4.60 -35.34
CA ASN A 386 11.99 -5.55 -35.16
C ASN A 386 11.52 -5.57 -33.72
N VAL A 387 10.30 -5.06 -33.49
CA VAL A 387 9.55 -5.24 -32.26
C VAL A 387 8.64 -6.45 -32.47
N LEU A 388 8.82 -7.49 -31.66
CA LEU A 388 7.89 -8.61 -31.67
C LEU A 388 6.66 -8.26 -30.84
N ALA A 389 5.47 -8.38 -31.42
CA ALA A 389 4.21 -8.02 -30.78
C ALA A 389 3.29 -9.24 -30.68
N HIS A 390 2.79 -9.51 -29.47
CA HIS A 390 1.74 -10.49 -29.22
C HIS A 390 0.47 -9.76 -28.75
N LEU A 391 -0.58 -9.82 -29.58
CA LEU A 391 -1.87 -9.22 -29.27
C LEU A 391 -2.76 -10.23 -28.53
N ALA A 392 -3.50 -9.74 -27.55
CA ALA A 392 -4.51 -10.45 -26.79
C ALA A 392 -5.81 -9.60 -26.84
N GLU A 393 -6.86 -10.15 -27.44
CA GLU A 393 -8.13 -9.45 -27.69
C GLU A 393 -9.32 -10.17 -27.05
N THR A 394 -9.11 -11.35 -26.50
CA THR A 394 -10.10 -12.07 -25.67
C THR A 394 -9.75 -11.90 -24.18
N ASP A 395 -10.77 -11.95 -23.31
CA ASP A 395 -10.54 -11.82 -21.87
C ASP A 395 -9.56 -12.86 -21.33
N GLU A 396 -9.60 -14.11 -21.84
CA GLU A 396 -8.71 -15.18 -21.42
C GLU A 396 -7.24 -14.89 -21.80
N GLU A 397 -6.99 -14.41 -23.00
CA GLU A 397 -5.64 -14.03 -23.46
C GLU A 397 -5.12 -12.81 -22.70
N VAL A 398 -5.98 -11.81 -22.46
CA VAL A 398 -5.66 -10.60 -21.67
C VAL A 398 -5.26 -10.98 -20.24
N ASP A 399 -6.07 -11.80 -19.57
CA ASP A 399 -5.79 -12.27 -18.21
C ASP A 399 -4.53 -13.13 -18.15
N PHE A 400 -4.27 -13.93 -19.20
CA PHE A 400 -3.03 -14.69 -19.32
C PHE A 400 -1.81 -13.76 -19.41
N LEU A 401 -1.79 -12.74 -20.26
CA LEU A 401 -0.67 -11.80 -20.35
C LEU A 401 -0.47 -11.01 -19.05
N TRP A 402 -1.55 -10.58 -18.37
CA TRP A 402 -1.48 -9.93 -17.06
C TRP A 402 -0.99 -10.84 -15.93
N SER A 403 -1.10 -12.15 -16.08
CA SER A 403 -0.51 -13.10 -15.11
C SER A 403 1.02 -13.08 -15.09
N LEU A 404 1.68 -12.51 -16.11
CA LEU A 404 3.13 -12.44 -16.23
C LEU A 404 3.79 -11.73 -15.05
N PRO A 405 3.47 -10.46 -14.70
CA PRO A 405 4.06 -9.80 -13.55
C PRO A 405 3.66 -10.46 -12.21
N GLU A 406 2.45 -11.01 -12.08
CA GLU A 406 2.00 -11.70 -10.87
C GLU A 406 2.83 -12.97 -10.56
N THR A 407 3.26 -13.69 -11.59
CA THR A 407 4.05 -14.92 -11.47
C THR A 407 5.45 -14.64 -10.92
N VAL A 408 6.03 -13.49 -11.24
CA VAL A 408 7.44 -13.19 -10.97
C VAL A 408 7.73 -12.83 -9.53
N VAL A 409 6.87 -12.06 -8.87
CA VAL A 409 7.11 -11.57 -7.49
C VAL A 409 7.39 -12.71 -6.49
N PRO A 410 6.60 -13.81 -6.47
CA PRO A 410 6.91 -14.97 -5.63
C PRO A 410 8.22 -15.68 -6.02
N LEU A 411 8.57 -15.72 -7.30
CA LEU A 411 9.78 -16.39 -7.79
C LEU A 411 11.04 -15.62 -7.42
N LEU A 412 11.03 -14.29 -7.48
CA LEU A 412 12.14 -13.45 -7.03
C LEU A 412 12.54 -13.76 -5.58
N ALA A 413 11.56 -13.99 -4.69
CA ALA A 413 11.82 -14.32 -3.29
C ALA A 413 12.39 -15.75 -3.10
N ARG A 414 12.23 -16.63 -4.09
CA ARG A 414 12.67 -18.03 -4.04
C ARG A 414 13.98 -18.30 -4.75
N LEU A 415 14.61 -17.29 -5.35
CA LEU A 415 15.90 -17.44 -6.02
C LEU A 415 16.92 -18.07 -5.06
N PRO A 416 17.72 -19.04 -5.54
CA PRO A 416 18.74 -19.67 -4.70
C PRO A 416 19.89 -18.70 -4.40
N GLY A 417 20.62 -18.97 -3.31
CA GLY A 417 21.80 -18.21 -2.94
C GLY A 417 21.59 -17.25 -1.76
N PRO A 418 22.66 -16.53 -1.37
CA PRO A 418 22.66 -15.72 -0.15
C PRO A 418 22.00 -14.35 -0.32
N VAL A 419 21.74 -13.89 -1.55
CA VAL A 419 21.17 -12.57 -1.83
C VAL A 419 19.66 -12.65 -2.03
N ARG A 420 18.98 -11.55 -1.69
CA ARG A 420 17.53 -11.42 -1.83
C ARG A 420 17.20 -10.08 -2.47
N PRO A 421 16.10 -9.97 -3.23
CA PRO A 421 15.58 -8.69 -3.72
C PRO A 421 14.99 -7.91 -2.55
N LEU A 422 15.69 -6.87 -2.09
CA LEU A 422 15.29 -6.12 -0.91
C LEU A 422 14.40 -4.92 -1.27
N PRO A 423 13.20 -4.77 -0.66
CA PRO A 423 12.26 -3.70 -0.98
C PRO A 423 12.49 -2.44 -0.12
N PHE A 424 13.68 -1.82 -0.14
CA PHE A 424 13.95 -0.60 0.63
C PHE A 424 13.94 0.69 -0.21
N VAL A 425 14.30 0.60 -1.50
CA VAL A 425 14.31 1.73 -2.46
C VAL A 425 13.42 1.44 -3.67
N GLU A 426 12.47 0.53 -3.54
CA GLU A 426 11.83 -0.15 -4.66
C GLU A 426 10.64 0.61 -5.26
N ASP A 427 10.23 1.74 -4.70
CA ASP A 427 9.00 2.45 -5.06
C ASP A 427 9.29 3.93 -5.33
N ILE A 428 9.95 4.19 -6.43
CA ILE A 428 10.30 5.54 -6.88
C ILE A 428 9.35 5.96 -8.00
N ALA A 429 8.93 7.24 -8.02
CA ALA A 429 8.26 7.77 -9.20
C ALA A 429 8.99 9.02 -9.71
N VAL A 430 9.12 9.11 -11.04
CA VAL A 430 9.75 10.22 -11.75
C VAL A 430 8.79 10.73 -12.84
N PRO A 431 8.98 11.96 -13.35
CA PRO A 431 8.25 12.37 -14.55
C PRO A 431 8.43 11.34 -15.67
N PRO A 432 7.36 10.86 -16.35
CA PRO A 432 7.48 9.85 -17.39
C PRO A 432 8.50 10.20 -18.48
N GLU A 433 8.65 11.47 -18.80
CA GLU A 433 9.68 11.99 -19.72
C GLU A 433 11.11 11.80 -19.22
N ALA A 434 11.34 11.82 -17.92
CA ALA A 434 12.65 11.63 -17.30
C ALA A 434 12.98 10.16 -17.04
N LEU A 435 12.08 9.22 -17.31
CA LEU A 435 12.24 7.81 -16.98
C LEU A 435 13.53 7.21 -17.57
N ARG A 436 13.84 7.53 -18.83
CA ARG A 436 15.06 7.04 -19.51
C ARG A 436 16.33 7.57 -18.84
N GLU A 437 16.38 8.88 -18.57
CA GLU A 437 17.51 9.52 -17.89
C GLU A 437 17.71 8.94 -16.49
N PHE A 438 16.62 8.83 -15.73
CA PHE A 438 16.63 8.27 -14.39
C PHE A 438 17.16 6.83 -14.36
N LEU A 439 16.64 5.94 -15.21
CA LEU A 439 17.05 4.54 -15.23
C LEU A 439 18.53 4.38 -15.65
N GLY A 440 19.02 5.18 -16.61
CA GLY A 440 20.42 5.21 -16.98
C GLY A 440 21.34 5.63 -15.83
N ALA A 441 20.95 6.67 -15.09
CA ALA A 441 21.68 7.17 -13.92
C ALA A 441 21.61 6.18 -12.75
N ALA A 442 20.44 5.57 -12.49
CA ALA A 442 20.24 4.56 -11.45
C ALA A 442 21.14 3.33 -11.65
N GLN A 443 21.32 2.88 -12.91
CA GLN A 443 22.29 1.83 -13.22
C GLN A 443 23.72 2.24 -12.86
N GLY A 444 24.07 3.54 -12.96
CA GLY A 444 25.35 4.09 -12.52
C GLY A 444 25.54 3.97 -11.00
N VAL A 445 24.50 4.29 -10.23
CA VAL A 445 24.50 4.11 -8.76
C VAL A 445 24.65 2.64 -8.40
N LEU A 446 23.87 1.74 -9.01
CA LEU A 446 23.97 0.31 -8.72
C LEU A 446 25.38 -0.24 -9.02
N ARG A 447 26.02 0.18 -10.12
CA ARG A 447 27.43 -0.18 -10.44
C ARG A 447 28.40 0.36 -9.40
N LYS A 448 28.24 1.61 -8.93
CA LYS A 448 29.07 2.20 -7.86
C LYS A 448 29.06 1.31 -6.62
N HIS A 449 27.88 0.85 -6.22
CA HIS A 449 27.70 -0.02 -5.05
C HIS A 449 27.91 -1.52 -5.34
N ARG A 450 28.24 -1.90 -6.57
CA ARG A 450 28.42 -3.30 -7.01
C ARG A 450 27.18 -4.17 -6.76
N VAL A 451 26.01 -3.61 -6.99
CA VAL A 451 24.73 -4.25 -6.77
C VAL A 451 24.00 -4.39 -8.09
N ILE A 452 23.32 -5.50 -8.28
CA ILE A 452 22.36 -5.70 -9.38
C ILE A 452 20.95 -5.60 -8.84
N ALA A 453 19.99 -5.22 -9.68
CA ALA A 453 18.58 -5.14 -9.29
C ALA A 453 17.68 -5.74 -10.36
N SER A 454 16.47 -6.15 -9.99
CA SER A 454 15.37 -6.36 -10.91
C SER A 454 14.63 -5.04 -11.13
N LEU A 455 14.10 -4.85 -12.32
CA LEU A 455 13.34 -3.68 -12.72
C LEU A 455 11.96 -4.08 -13.24
N TYR A 456 10.95 -3.51 -12.61
CA TYR A 456 9.58 -3.46 -13.09
C TYR A 456 9.10 -2.02 -12.98
N ALA A 457 8.30 -1.52 -13.94
CA ALA A 457 7.81 -0.16 -13.85
C ALA A 457 6.40 -0.02 -14.44
N HIS A 458 5.53 0.74 -13.75
CA HIS A 458 4.32 1.32 -14.35
C HIS A 458 4.76 2.53 -15.19
N ALA A 459 5.26 2.24 -16.39
CA ALA A 459 6.07 3.18 -17.17
C ALA A 459 5.29 4.40 -17.63
N ALA A 460 3.99 4.26 -17.96
CA ALA A 460 3.13 5.38 -18.32
C ALA A 460 2.95 6.38 -17.16
N ALA A 461 3.02 5.91 -15.92
CA ALA A 461 2.96 6.74 -14.71
C ALA A 461 4.33 7.21 -14.23
N GLY A 462 5.43 6.73 -14.83
CA GLY A 462 6.80 7.02 -14.41
C GLY A 462 7.20 6.37 -13.08
N GLN A 463 6.45 5.38 -12.60
CA GLN A 463 6.75 4.68 -11.35
C GLN A 463 7.63 3.47 -11.60
N VAL A 464 8.65 3.30 -10.75
CA VAL A 464 9.73 2.31 -10.90
C VAL A 464 9.83 1.46 -9.64
N HIS A 465 9.72 0.15 -9.81
CA HIS A 465 10.03 -0.85 -8.78
C HIS A 465 11.42 -1.42 -9.01
N LEU A 466 12.39 -0.88 -8.26
CA LEU A 466 13.79 -1.26 -8.34
C LEU A 466 14.15 -2.08 -7.10
N ARG A 467 14.42 -3.38 -7.25
CA ARG A 467 14.74 -4.27 -6.13
C ARG A 467 16.19 -4.73 -6.18
N PRO A 468 17.09 -4.06 -5.43
CA PRO A 468 18.49 -4.46 -5.34
C PRO A 468 18.64 -5.83 -4.70
N PHE A 469 19.55 -6.66 -5.24
CA PHE A 469 19.88 -7.97 -4.69
C PHE A 469 21.02 -7.83 -3.71
N LEU A 470 20.72 -7.98 -2.43
CA LEU A 470 21.66 -7.87 -1.32
C LEU A 470 21.50 -9.06 -0.36
N PRO A 471 22.56 -9.40 0.40
CA PRO A 471 22.39 -10.30 1.55
C PRO A 471 21.36 -9.72 2.54
N PRO A 472 20.67 -10.57 3.33
CA PRO A 472 19.85 -10.08 4.43
C PRO A 472 20.64 -9.09 5.29
N PRO A 473 20.07 -7.93 5.63
CA PRO A 473 20.83 -6.89 6.32
C PRO A 473 21.22 -7.33 7.74
N THR A 474 22.41 -6.91 8.14
CA THR A 474 22.93 -7.03 9.49
C THR A 474 23.21 -5.63 10.03
N PRO A 475 23.40 -5.44 11.36
CA PRO A 475 23.81 -4.14 11.90
C PRO A 475 25.07 -3.56 11.21
N GLN A 476 25.98 -4.43 10.75
CA GLN A 476 27.21 -4.05 10.08
C GLN A 476 26.98 -3.62 8.63
N THR A 477 25.99 -4.18 7.94
CA THR A 477 25.69 -3.89 6.54
C THR A 477 24.53 -2.90 6.34
N ALA A 478 23.84 -2.51 7.42
CA ALA A 478 22.73 -1.57 7.37
C ALA A 478 23.13 -0.20 6.75
N GLY A 479 24.37 0.25 6.98
CA GLY A 479 24.89 1.47 6.37
C GLY A 479 24.91 1.45 4.84
N GLN A 480 25.15 0.29 4.23
CA GLN A 480 25.12 0.15 2.76
C GLN A 480 23.72 0.40 2.19
N LEU A 481 22.65 -0.01 2.90
CA LEU A 481 21.27 0.29 2.50
C LEU A 481 21.03 1.81 2.47
N ASP A 482 21.50 2.51 3.51
CA ASP A 482 21.35 3.96 3.62
C ASP A 482 22.14 4.71 2.54
N GLU A 483 23.36 4.28 2.22
CA GLU A 483 24.18 4.87 1.16
C GLU A 483 23.53 4.69 -0.23
N ILE A 484 23.03 3.49 -0.54
CA ILE A 484 22.33 3.21 -1.80
C ILE A 484 21.06 4.05 -1.89
N ALA A 485 20.27 4.11 -0.79
CA ALA A 485 19.05 4.91 -0.74
C ALA A 485 19.35 6.41 -0.94
N SER A 486 20.36 6.96 -0.26
CA SER A 486 20.77 8.34 -0.41
C SER A 486 21.15 8.67 -1.85
N ASP A 487 22.03 7.88 -2.47
CA ASP A 487 22.48 8.11 -3.84
C ASP A 487 21.32 8.06 -4.85
N LEU A 488 20.37 7.11 -4.68
CA LEU A 488 19.19 7.00 -5.54
C LEU A 488 18.21 8.15 -5.32
N TYR A 489 17.96 8.55 -4.07
CA TYR A 489 17.04 9.64 -3.75
C TYR A 489 17.57 11.01 -4.16
N ASP A 490 18.88 11.20 -4.19
CA ASP A 490 19.51 12.39 -4.79
C ASP A 490 19.28 12.43 -6.32
N LEU A 491 19.28 11.27 -7.00
CA LEU A 491 18.88 11.20 -8.41
C LEU A 491 17.41 11.57 -8.61
N VAL A 492 16.53 11.02 -7.76
CA VAL A 492 15.09 11.31 -7.77
C VAL A 492 14.84 12.81 -7.66
N ALA A 493 15.49 13.47 -6.70
CA ALA A 493 15.35 14.91 -6.50
C ALA A 493 15.79 15.71 -7.74
N ARG A 494 16.91 15.31 -8.38
CA ARG A 494 17.44 15.99 -9.60
C ARG A 494 16.47 15.94 -10.78
N VAL A 495 15.73 14.85 -10.94
CA VAL A 495 14.76 14.71 -12.05
C VAL A 495 13.33 15.17 -11.68
N GLY A 496 13.13 15.75 -10.50
CA GLY A 496 11.81 16.22 -10.04
C GLY A 496 10.86 15.09 -9.66
N GLY A 497 11.42 13.96 -9.20
CA GLY A 497 10.68 12.77 -8.79
C GLY A 497 10.24 12.77 -7.32
N THR A 498 9.75 11.62 -6.87
CA THR A 498 9.40 11.33 -5.49
C THR A 498 9.98 9.98 -5.04
N ILE A 499 10.39 9.89 -3.80
CA ILE A 499 10.99 8.68 -3.20
C ILE A 499 9.96 7.60 -2.86
N SER A 500 8.67 7.91 -2.94
CA SER A 500 7.59 6.92 -2.83
C SER A 500 6.46 7.25 -3.80
N GLY A 501 6.17 6.29 -4.69
CA GLY A 501 5.09 6.36 -5.67
C GLY A 501 3.74 5.91 -5.10
N GLU A 502 3.68 4.69 -4.51
CA GLU A 502 2.44 4.07 -4.03
C GLU A 502 2.52 3.35 -2.68
N HIS A 503 3.73 2.93 -2.24
CA HIS A 503 3.87 2.10 -1.04
C HIS A 503 3.97 2.87 0.28
N GLY A 504 3.95 4.21 0.23
CA GLY A 504 4.11 5.06 1.40
C GLY A 504 5.56 5.21 1.85
N THR A 505 5.76 5.95 2.91
CA THR A 505 7.10 6.20 3.48
C THR A 505 7.48 5.17 4.54
N GLY A 506 6.55 4.77 5.39
CA GLY A 506 6.73 3.76 6.43
C GLY A 506 8.00 3.96 7.25
N LEU A 507 8.63 2.86 7.64
CA LEU A 507 9.96 2.87 8.27
C LEU A 507 11.06 3.12 7.26
N SER A 508 10.90 2.64 6.02
CA SER A 508 11.94 2.66 4.99
C SER A 508 12.36 4.06 4.56
N ARG A 509 11.40 4.98 4.43
CA ARG A 509 11.58 6.26 3.71
C ARG A 509 11.28 7.48 4.57
N SER A 510 10.59 7.35 5.73
CA SER A 510 10.22 8.51 6.55
C SER A 510 11.43 9.36 6.95
N GLY A 511 12.59 8.74 7.21
CA GLY A 511 13.82 9.47 7.50
C GLY A 511 14.34 10.36 6.35
N PHE A 512 13.83 10.17 5.13
CA PHE A 512 14.20 10.95 3.94
C PHE A 512 13.15 12.00 3.53
N VAL A 513 11.97 12.01 4.17
CA VAL A 513 10.88 12.95 3.81
C VAL A 513 11.34 14.41 3.95
N ARG A 514 12.03 14.73 5.04
CA ARG A 514 12.61 16.08 5.24
C ARG A 514 13.64 16.43 4.17
N GLN A 515 14.44 15.46 3.68
CA GLN A 515 15.38 15.68 2.58
C GLN A 515 14.65 16.04 1.28
N GLN A 516 13.53 15.38 0.98
CA GLN A 516 12.74 15.65 -0.23
C GLN A 516 12.04 17.02 -0.18
N TYR A 517 11.54 17.44 0.98
CA TYR A 517 10.68 18.63 1.09
C TYR A 517 11.36 19.84 1.74
N GLY A 518 12.54 19.70 2.35
CA GLY A 518 13.21 20.79 3.05
C GLY A 518 12.34 21.41 4.15
N GLU A 519 12.26 22.74 4.17
CA GLU A 519 11.47 23.49 5.16
C GLU A 519 9.96 23.25 5.03
N PHE A 520 9.47 22.86 3.84
CA PHE A 520 8.06 22.53 3.64
C PHE A 520 7.59 21.36 4.53
N HIS A 521 8.50 20.51 5.01
CA HIS A 521 8.21 19.42 5.94
C HIS A 521 7.52 19.89 7.24
N GLN A 522 7.80 21.11 7.70
CA GLN A 522 7.15 21.67 8.90
C GLN A 522 5.61 21.75 8.79
N VAL A 523 5.07 21.87 7.56
CA VAL A 523 3.60 21.85 7.35
C VAL A 523 3.04 20.47 7.74
N PHE A 524 3.76 19.40 7.42
CA PHE A 524 3.35 18.05 7.81
C PHE A 524 3.37 17.86 9.32
N GLU A 525 4.36 18.42 10.02
CA GLU A 525 4.44 18.42 11.48
C GLU A 525 3.25 19.15 12.10
N GLN A 526 2.89 20.33 11.57
CA GLN A 526 1.75 21.10 12.04
C GLN A 526 0.42 20.38 11.81
N ILE A 527 0.22 19.76 10.64
CA ILE A 527 -0.96 18.95 10.34
C ILE A 527 -1.06 17.77 11.32
N LYS A 528 0.05 17.07 11.55
CA LYS A 528 0.12 15.97 12.52
C LYS A 528 -0.24 16.44 13.91
N GLN A 529 0.29 17.58 14.33
CA GLN A 529 0.04 18.16 15.66
C GLN A 529 -1.44 18.52 15.88
N VAL A 530 -2.15 18.98 14.84
CA VAL A 530 -3.59 19.29 14.93
C VAL A 530 -4.41 17.99 15.05
N CYS A 531 -4.09 16.97 14.24
CA CYS A 531 -4.86 15.72 14.20
C CYS A 531 -4.55 14.77 15.36
N ASP A 532 -3.30 14.76 15.81
CA ASP A 532 -2.78 13.85 16.84
C ASP A 532 -1.75 14.55 17.73
N PRO A 533 -2.20 15.42 18.64
CA PRO A 533 -1.31 16.25 19.47
C PRO A 533 -0.40 15.44 20.40
N ASN A 534 -0.78 14.21 20.72
CA ASN A 534 0.00 13.32 21.58
C ASN A 534 0.91 12.34 20.80
N TRP A 535 0.92 12.42 19.48
CA TRP A 535 1.73 11.55 18.60
C TRP A 535 1.51 10.05 18.84
N LEU A 536 0.26 9.64 19.03
CA LEU A 536 -0.12 8.25 19.31
C LEU A 536 -0.29 7.43 18.03
N LEU A 537 -0.82 8.04 16.97
CA LEU A 537 -1.15 7.36 15.73
C LEU A 537 0.10 7.18 14.87
N ASN A 538 0.53 5.94 14.72
CA ASN A 538 1.64 5.48 13.87
C ASN A 538 2.90 6.37 13.97
N PRO A 539 3.42 6.64 15.18
CA PRO A 539 4.50 7.61 15.39
C PRO A 539 5.80 7.20 14.68
N GLY A 540 6.57 8.21 14.27
CA GLY A 540 7.84 8.02 13.57
C GLY A 540 7.69 7.75 12.07
N LYS A 541 6.47 7.67 11.54
CA LYS A 541 6.22 7.52 10.09
C LYS A 541 5.64 8.80 9.51
N VAL A 542 5.94 9.07 8.26
CA VAL A 542 5.67 10.32 7.53
C VAL A 542 6.43 11.51 8.13
N VAL A 543 6.27 11.75 9.42
CA VAL A 543 6.90 12.87 10.15
C VAL A 543 7.87 12.31 11.18
N THR A 544 9.17 12.54 10.99
CA THR A 544 10.24 12.13 11.91
C THR A 544 11.51 12.92 11.66
N ASP A 545 12.29 13.13 12.72
CA ASP A 545 13.66 13.66 12.66
C ASP A 545 14.72 12.55 12.61
N ASP A 546 14.30 11.28 12.76
CA ASP A 546 15.20 10.14 12.75
C ASP A 546 15.61 9.76 11.33
N ARG A 547 16.71 10.31 10.86
CA ARG A 547 17.27 10.04 9.53
C ARG A 547 17.64 8.56 9.32
N LEU A 548 17.99 7.86 10.38
CA LEU A 548 18.42 6.46 10.35
C LEU A 548 17.28 5.47 10.65
N LEU A 549 16.02 5.92 10.67
CA LEU A 549 14.87 5.07 10.95
C LEU A 549 14.85 3.81 10.05
N GLY A 550 15.15 3.96 8.77
CA GLY A 550 15.17 2.90 7.77
C GLY A 550 16.22 1.81 7.98
N THR A 551 17.21 2.06 8.85
CA THR A 551 18.26 1.08 9.19
C THR A 551 18.08 0.45 10.57
N ARG A 552 17.07 0.90 11.31
CA ARG A 552 16.70 0.32 12.61
C ARG A 552 15.66 -0.77 12.46
N ASN A 553 15.56 -1.61 13.48
CA ASN A 553 14.56 -2.67 13.54
C ASN A 553 14.54 -3.60 12.32
N LEU A 554 15.67 -3.70 11.60
CA LEU A 554 15.81 -4.66 10.51
C LEU A 554 15.62 -6.07 11.05
N ARG A 555 14.91 -6.90 10.30
CA ARG A 555 14.66 -8.29 10.66
C ARG A 555 16.01 -9.01 10.77
N PRO A 556 16.31 -9.68 11.91
CA PRO A 556 17.58 -10.35 12.09
C PRO A 556 17.87 -11.38 11.01
N ALA A 557 19.15 -11.52 10.64
CA ALA A 557 19.58 -12.62 9.79
C ALA A 557 19.25 -13.96 10.48
N ALA A 558 18.66 -14.87 9.72
CA ALA A 558 18.19 -16.14 10.24
C ALA A 558 19.36 -17.13 10.38
N THR A 559 20.05 -17.12 11.52
CA THR A 559 21.07 -18.11 11.88
C THR A 559 20.49 -19.08 12.88
N PRO A 560 20.40 -20.38 12.58
CA PRO A 560 19.85 -21.36 13.52
C PRO A 560 20.73 -21.50 14.74
N VAL A 561 20.12 -21.44 15.92
CA VAL A 561 20.78 -21.68 17.23
C VAL A 561 20.24 -22.94 17.91
N THR A 562 19.08 -23.42 17.46
CA THR A 562 18.43 -24.61 18.00
C THR A 562 18.63 -25.78 17.05
N PRO A 563 19.26 -26.90 17.50
CA PRO A 563 19.35 -28.08 16.65
C PRO A 563 17.96 -28.65 16.41
N LEU A 564 17.70 -29.06 15.16
CA LEU A 564 16.51 -29.83 14.86
C LEU A 564 16.64 -31.23 15.51
N VAL A 565 15.54 -31.67 16.11
CA VAL A 565 15.40 -33.09 16.47
C VAL A 565 15.43 -33.91 15.17
N PRO A 566 16.13 -35.03 15.08
CA PRO A 566 16.11 -35.89 13.93
C PRO A 566 14.66 -36.23 13.55
N LEU A 567 14.22 -35.73 12.42
CA LEU A 567 12.87 -35.93 11.87
C LEU A 567 12.91 -36.98 10.77
N GLN A 568 11.75 -37.50 10.35
CA GLN A 568 11.64 -38.39 9.19
C GLN A 568 12.05 -37.72 7.87
N LEU A 569 12.02 -36.37 7.83
CA LEU A 569 12.53 -35.59 6.70
C LEU A 569 13.99 -35.24 6.96
N ASN A 570 14.86 -35.44 5.96
CA ASN A 570 16.30 -35.10 6.03
C ASN A 570 16.52 -33.57 5.91
N TRP A 571 16.01 -32.83 6.88
CA TRP A 571 16.21 -31.38 6.95
C TRP A 571 17.27 -31.05 7.98
N THR A 572 18.22 -30.19 7.59
CA THR A 572 19.08 -29.52 8.57
C THR A 572 18.37 -28.28 9.12
N ALA A 573 18.82 -27.75 10.25
CA ALA A 573 18.26 -26.52 10.81
C ALA A 573 18.44 -25.34 9.83
N GLU A 574 19.59 -25.28 9.16
CA GLU A 574 19.89 -24.27 8.11
C GLU A 574 18.90 -24.35 6.96
N ALA A 575 18.66 -25.55 6.42
CA ALA A 575 17.71 -25.75 5.33
C ALA A 575 16.28 -25.36 5.72
N ALA A 576 15.86 -25.66 6.96
CA ALA A 576 14.56 -25.30 7.47
C ALA A 576 14.40 -23.79 7.65
N VAL A 577 15.42 -23.11 8.21
CA VAL A 577 15.44 -21.65 8.37
C VAL A 577 15.45 -20.97 7.01
N GLU A 578 16.25 -21.46 6.05
CA GLU A 578 16.28 -20.92 4.69
C GLU A 578 14.91 -21.05 4.00
N ALA A 579 14.28 -22.23 4.11
CA ALA A 579 12.95 -22.47 3.51
C ALA A 579 11.88 -21.55 4.13
N ALA A 580 11.89 -21.38 5.45
CA ALA A 580 10.99 -20.46 6.15
C ALA A 580 11.27 -19.00 5.77
N GLY A 581 12.54 -18.63 5.59
CA GLY A 581 12.99 -17.29 5.19
C GLY A 581 12.63 -16.90 3.75
N ARG A 582 12.19 -17.85 2.92
CA ARG A 582 11.70 -17.58 1.55
C ARG A 582 10.30 -16.95 1.53
N CYS A 583 9.61 -16.89 2.66
CA CYS A 583 8.35 -16.16 2.75
C CYS A 583 8.61 -14.65 2.63
N ASN A 584 8.11 -14.04 1.55
CA ASN A 584 8.24 -12.60 1.28
C ASN A 584 7.12 -11.73 1.88
N GLY A 585 6.23 -12.32 2.68
CA GLY A 585 5.13 -11.57 3.32
C GLY A 585 4.00 -11.12 2.38
N CYS A 586 3.97 -11.53 1.11
CA CYS A 586 2.99 -11.08 0.11
C CYS A 586 1.52 -11.32 0.50
N GLY A 587 1.25 -12.14 1.52
CA GLY A 587 -0.09 -12.43 1.99
C GLY A 587 -0.95 -13.30 1.06
N GLY A 588 -0.43 -13.77 -0.09
CA GLY A 588 -1.17 -14.64 -1.02
C GLY A 588 -1.83 -15.85 -0.34
N CYS A 589 -1.24 -16.32 0.78
CA CYS A 589 -1.82 -17.38 1.61
C CYS A 589 -3.11 -16.96 2.38
N ARG A 590 -3.48 -15.69 2.38
CA ARG A 590 -4.71 -15.14 2.99
C ARG A 590 -5.86 -15.01 1.98
N THR A 591 -5.66 -15.38 0.72
CA THR A 591 -6.74 -15.29 -0.27
C THR A 591 -7.91 -16.21 0.08
N ARG A 592 -9.11 -15.71 -0.18
CA ARG A 592 -10.37 -16.48 -0.05
C ARG A 592 -10.95 -16.89 -1.40
N GLU A 593 -10.29 -16.55 -2.49
CA GLU A 593 -10.74 -16.90 -3.82
C GLU A 593 -10.77 -18.42 -4.00
N ALA A 594 -11.90 -18.93 -4.50
CA ALA A 594 -12.16 -20.37 -4.62
C ALA A 594 -11.18 -21.05 -5.58
N GLU A 595 -10.78 -20.33 -6.63
CA GLU A 595 -9.91 -20.82 -7.70
C GLU A 595 -8.44 -20.94 -7.29
N THR A 596 -8.03 -20.18 -6.26
CA THR A 596 -6.65 -20.22 -5.77
C THR A 596 -6.48 -21.35 -4.77
N ARG A 597 -5.63 -22.35 -5.10
CA ARG A 597 -5.28 -23.43 -4.17
C ARG A 597 -4.36 -22.90 -3.07
N MET A 598 -4.93 -22.64 -1.91
CA MET A 598 -4.22 -22.23 -0.69
C MET A 598 -4.69 -23.03 0.52
N CYS A 599 -3.95 -22.89 1.63
CA CYS A 599 -4.25 -23.61 2.87
C CYS A 599 -5.71 -23.37 3.31
N PRO A 600 -6.54 -24.41 3.48
CA PRO A 600 -7.94 -24.26 3.86
C PRO A 600 -8.12 -23.75 5.30
N LEU A 601 -7.11 -23.87 6.16
CA LEU A 601 -7.20 -23.44 7.57
C LEU A 601 -7.49 -21.96 7.70
N PHE A 602 -6.83 -21.11 6.91
CA PHE A 602 -7.13 -19.68 6.93
C PHE A 602 -8.56 -19.38 6.48
N ARG A 603 -9.07 -20.11 5.48
CA ARG A 603 -10.46 -19.92 4.99
C ARG A 603 -11.51 -20.29 6.04
N ALA A 604 -11.19 -21.23 6.93
CA ALA A 604 -12.07 -21.67 8.01
C ALA A 604 -12.00 -20.77 9.24
N GLY A 605 -10.80 -20.32 9.64
CA GLY A 605 -10.59 -19.62 10.91
C GLY A 605 -10.30 -18.13 10.82
N LEU A 606 -9.86 -17.63 9.65
CA LEU A 606 -9.59 -16.22 9.34
C LEU A 606 -8.51 -15.52 10.17
N GLY A 607 -7.88 -16.20 11.13
CA GLY A 607 -6.81 -15.65 11.96
C GLY A 607 -5.44 -15.69 11.26
N GLU A 608 -4.54 -14.77 11.61
CA GLU A 608 -3.17 -14.76 11.09
C GLU A 608 -2.46 -16.09 11.38
N GLU A 609 -2.69 -16.67 12.55
CA GLU A 609 -2.16 -17.95 13.01
C GLU A 609 -2.46 -19.11 12.05
N ALA A 610 -3.56 -19.05 11.33
CA ALA A 610 -3.96 -20.07 10.36
C ALA A 610 -3.17 -20.02 9.04
N THR A 611 -2.40 -18.94 8.80
CA THR A 611 -1.74 -18.73 7.51
C THR A 611 -0.44 -19.54 7.38
N PRO A 612 -0.06 -20.00 6.16
CA PRO A 612 1.28 -20.51 5.88
C PRO A 612 2.41 -19.52 6.23
N ARG A 613 2.17 -18.21 6.04
CA ARG A 613 3.10 -17.14 6.44
C ARG A 613 3.39 -17.18 7.94
N ALA A 614 2.36 -17.33 8.77
CA ALA A 614 2.51 -17.44 10.21
C ALA A 614 3.38 -18.63 10.59
N LYS A 615 3.13 -19.82 9.98
CA LYS A 615 3.94 -21.02 10.21
C LYS A 615 5.41 -20.78 9.86
N ALA A 616 5.68 -20.18 8.69
CA ALA A 616 7.05 -19.86 8.28
C ALA A 616 7.74 -18.91 9.28
N ASN A 617 7.06 -17.86 9.74
CA ASN A 617 7.60 -16.91 10.71
C ASN A 617 7.87 -17.58 12.08
N VAL A 618 6.96 -18.43 12.56
CA VAL A 618 7.12 -19.15 13.84
C VAL A 618 8.28 -20.13 13.76
N VAL A 619 8.37 -20.95 12.69
CA VAL A 619 9.48 -21.88 12.49
C VAL A 619 10.82 -21.14 12.47
N ARG A 620 10.90 -20.03 11.74
CA ARG A 620 12.09 -19.19 11.71
C ARG A 620 12.46 -18.72 13.11
N GLN A 621 11.54 -18.07 13.84
CA GLN A 621 11.80 -17.52 15.17
C GLN A 621 12.13 -18.60 16.22
N MET A 622 11.52 -19.77 16.10
CA MET A 622 11.84 -20.92 16.95
C MET A 622 13.28 -21.40 16.73
N LEU A 623 13.69 -21.57 15.46
CA LEU A 623 15.02 -22.09 15.13
C LEU A 623 16.14 -21.06 15.37
N THR A 624 15.84 -19.76 15.28
CA THR A 624 16.78 -18.66 15.58
C THR A 624 16.82 -18.28 17.07
N GLY A 625 16.00 -18.92 17.92
CA GLY A 625 15.96 -18.64 19.36
C GLY A 625 15.27 -17.31 19.72
N GLU A 626 14.61 -16.66 18.77
CA GLU A 626 13.82 -15.45 19.03
C GLU A 626 12.52 -15.76 19.78
N LEU A 627 11.95 -16.95 19.56
CA LEU A 627 10.79 -17.44 20.29
C LEU A 627 11.25 -18.30 21.47
N PRO A 628 10.88 -17.96 22.72
CA PRO A 628 11.28 -18.73 23.89
C PRO A 628 10.83 -20.20 23.84
N PRO A 629 11.63 -21.17 24.34
CA PRO A 629 11.30 -22.60 24.27
C PRO A 629 10.03 -23.02 25.01
N ASP A 630 9.63 -22.28 26.04
CA ASP A 630 8.39 -22.50 26.79
C ASP A 630 7.14 -22.18 25.94
N VAL A 631 7.23 -21.20 25.06
CA VAL A 631 6.14 -20.85 24.12
C VAL A 631 5.84 -22.02 23.18
N THR A 632 6.86 -22.74 22.71
CA THR A 632 6.66 -23.90 21.82
C THR A 632 6.04 -25.12 22.53
N ARG A 633 5.88 -25.06 23.84
CA ARG A 633 5.23 -26.07 24.67
C ARG A 633 3.87 -25.60 25.22
N SER A 634 3.50 -24.37 24.94
CA SER A 634 2.22 -23.81 25.38
C SER A 634 1.05 -24.36 24.59
N THR A 635 -0.16 -24.20 25.12
CA THR A 635 -1.41 -24.60 24.44
C THR A 635 -1.74 -23.69 23.27
N GLU A 636 -1.20 -22.50 23.23
CA GLU A 636 -1.38 -21.53 22.16
C GLU A 636 -0.56 -21.88 20.91
N PHE A 637 0.57 -22.61 21.06
CA PHE A 637 1.42 -23.05 19.94
C PHE A 637 0.82 -24.24 19.21
#